data_72c8bd1b54d64aad5d793c2af221bfaf
#
_entry.id   72c8bd1b54d64aad5d793c2af221bfaf
#
_cell.length_a   1.000
_cell.length_b   1.000
_cell.length_c   1.000
_cell.angle_alpha   90.00
_cell.angle_beta   90.00
_cell.angle_gamma   90.00
#
_symmetry.space_group_name_H-M   'P 1'
#
loop_
_entity.id
_entity.type
_entity.pdbx_description
1 polymer ?
#
loop_
_entity_poly.entity_id
_entity_poly.type
_entity_poly.pdbx_seq_one_letter_code
_entity_poly.pdbx_strand_id
1 'polypeptide(L)'
;MSSILSDGTKNSSTLKKAVVPKKYPKRRWSPDRRDRSRSPAKRPDRSHGGGGGGYSGTKRTSHGTHKRKSSDGGNSSKDSNGPRAKKAKTKKKGTSFLPTSDSFYDFLSEDAFNSVKAVGLSVDDLSNVDNLPIGGRIQLFYDNWLKINCSDWVLKVVKTGYKIPLHTIPKQRKVPTNPNAIGQAFKVLVKEADDLIDKHAVRVVEPCKGQYISSYFAVKKPRKVDEFRPILNLKYFNLNVRKYKFSMETVATVRDWVKPGYFCISLDIKDAFLHIAFDESSRKYLRFNWLDQLLEWCVIVFGLTCSPRVLTKVLKPVIAFIRVTWGILITIYMDDMLLQARSIEECTLHCHIVIIVFMSLGWSFKWAKCDLVPKQHFTHLGFDFDTVKMTISCQSVKVIKLRNFCVEIYSKGKITVHNLEKMLGFMESLRPAVPLAALHYRSLQKQLLVAKKGIRIPRKIIFLSQKSLAELKWWKSPSGFVAQCSAPIRELEPTVNIWSDANLTMGGAHCSRGTFYQRQWSQKELKLQPHINLLEIRAAREGLSLARPRDIVRINLDSRTASAYIKKQGGTHSSVLNHEACLLWKEAVSRKLTLVTPLWLSTKDNAMADFLSRHQLVQWEFMLSDDVFQLVLDNFHISPTLDVFASRDTKKLTRYMSWYPDPEAVARDALLHPWDQESYVFPPVPLILKSLQKIEREKIRVVMILPKWPSAIWWTHVQSLLLDPILPLPSYKTVLTMVDRSKNLPYLDPLVAVHLQNKI
;
A
#
# COMPACT_ATOMS: atom_id res chain seq x y z
N MET A 1 21.61 16.63 48.47
CA MET A 1 21.73 17.82 49.38
C MET A 1 20.48 18.62 49.05
N SER A 2 19.52 18.47 49.84
CA SER A 2 18.95 19.27 50.95
C SER A 2 18.26 20.50 50.38
N SER A 3 16.94 20.48 50.40
CA SER A 3 15.99 20.96 51.45
C SER A 3 15.77 22.46 51.29
N ILE A 4 14.55 23.01 51.38
CA ILE A 4 13.60 23.17 52.45
C ILE A 4 12.39 23.91 51.86
N LEU A 5 11.16 23.45 52.02
CA LEU A 5 10.01 23.96 52.81
C LEU A 5 9.83 25.50 52.84
N SER A 6 8.69 26.13 52.71
CA SER A 6 7.36 25.88 53.27
C SER A 6 6.37 26.97 52.88
N ASP A 7 5.07 26.58 52.89
CA ASP A 7 3.89 27.28 53.34
C ASP A 7 3.43 28.66 52.84
N GLY A 8 2.12 28.68 52.53
CA GLY A 8 1.30 29.84 52.78
C GLY A 8 0.08 30.06 51.92
N THR A 9 -0.94 29.29 52.13
CA THR A 9 -2.39 29.62 52.17
C THR A 9 -3.02 30.80 51.39
N LYS A 10 -4.14 30.41 50.76
CA LYS A 10 -5.51 31.03 50.73
C LYS A 10 -5.95 31.80 49.48
N ASN A 11 -6.96 31.17 48.88
CA ASN A 11 -8.25 31.72 48.40
C ASN A 11 -8.27 32.79 47.29
N SER A 12 -8.81 32.45 46.13
CA SER A 12 -10.22 32.81 45.80
C SER A 12 -10.57 32.35 44.38
N SER A 13 -11.77 31.82 44.31
CA SER A 13 -12.57 31.41 43.18
C SER A 13 -12.67 32.45 42.07
N THR A 14 -12.48 32.02 40.80
CA THR A 14 -13.26 32.54 39.66
C THR A 14 -13.39 31.47 38.59
N LEU A 15 -14.58 30.96 38.44
CA LEU A 15 -15.05 30.15 37.31
C LEU A 15 -14.88 30.91 36.00
N LYS A 16 -14.09 30.35 35.09
CA LYS A 16 -14.19 30.71 33.68
C LYS A 16 -14.85 29.57 32.90
N LYS A 17 -16.04 29.91 32.38
CA LYS A 17 -16.90 29.08 31.55
C LYS A 17 -16.17 28.57 30.31
N ALA A 18 -16.26 27.26 30.08
CA ALA A 18 -15.89 26.64 28.85
C ALA A 18 -16.86 27.01 27.73
N VAL A 19 -16.33 27.49 26.60
CA VAL A 19 -17.08 27.82 25.40
C VAL A 19 -17.30 26.51 24.60
N VAL A 20 -18.57 26.11 24.48
CA VAL A 20 -19.04 25.00 23.65
C VAL A 20 -19.13 25.47 22.17
N PRO A 21 -18.59 24.77 21.18
CA PRO A 21 -18.79 25.15 19.80
C PRO A 21 -20.19 24.78 19.30
N LYS A 22 -20.83 25.72 18.61
CA LYS A 22 -22.18 25.64 18.04
C LYS A 22 -22.31 24.51 17.01
N LYS A 23 -23.35 23.68 17.17
CA LYS A 23 -23.84 22.70 16.22
C LYS A 23 -24.44 23.39 14.99
N TYR A 24 -24.03 22.96 13.76
CA TYR A 24 -24.72 23.29 12.53
C TYR A 24 -25.99 22.45 12.34
N PRO A 25 -27.08 23.00 11.75
CA PRO A 25 -28.36 22.32 11.66
C PRO A 25 -28.38 21.29 10.53
N LYS A 26 -28.92 20.12 10.85
CA LYS A 26 -29.26 19.06 9.91
C LYS A 26 -30.42 19.53 9.03
N ARG A 27 -30.26 19.57 7.72
CA ARG A 27 -31.38 19.66 6.77
C ARG A 27 -32.09 18.31 6.71
N ARG A 28 -33.32 18.29 7.16
CA ARG A 28 -34.32 17.25 6.91
C ARG A 28 -34.76 17.33 5.45
N TRP A 29 -34.69 16.22 4.75
CA TRP A 29 -35.43 16.01 3.51
C TRP A 29 -36.70 15.22 3.84
N SER A 30 -37.86 15.81 3.60
CA SER A 30 -39.15 15.17 3.55
C SER A 30 -39.56 14.97 2.09
N PRO A 31 -40.25 13.87 1.72
CA PRO A 31 -40.69 13.67 0.37
C PRO A 31 -42.09 14.25 0.17
N ASP A 32 -42.22 15.17 -0.74
CA ASP A 32 -43.53 15.68 -1.18
C ASP A 32 -43.99 14.91 -2.45
N ARG A 33 -45.16 14.34 -2.33
CA ARG A 33 -45.96 13.76 -3.40
C ARG A 33 -46.58 14.90 -4.20
N ARG A 34 -46.48 14.85 -5.53
CA ARG A 34 -47.55 15.37 -6.41
C ARG A 34 -47.70 14.51 -7.65
N ASP A 35 -48.83 13.81 -7.66
CA ASP A 35 -49.47 13.25 -8.85
C ASP A 35 -49.68 14.33 -9.91
N ARG A 36 -49.42 13.99 -11.16
CA ARG A 36 -50.27 14.36 -12.28
C ARG A 36 -50.06 13.44 -13.47
N SER A 37 -51.15 12.70 -13.71
CA SER A 37 -51.54 11.98 -14.90
C SER A 37 -51.36 12.77 -16.20
N ARG A 38 -50.89 12.09 -17.26
CA ARG A 38 -51.44 12.17 -18.62
C ARG A 38 -50.81 11.10 -19.51
N SER A 39 -51.71 10.28 -20.05
CA SER A 39 -51.53 9.25 -21.12
C SER A 39 -51.66 9.91 -22.50
N PRO A 40 -51.69 9.17 -23.62
CA PRO A 40 -50.58 9.00 -24.56
C PRO A 40 -50.91 9.54 -25.96
N ALA A 41 -49.95 9.71 -26.84
CA ALA A 41 -50.20 9.95 -28.25
C ALA A 41 -49.25 9.15 -29.16
N LYS A 42 -49.85 8.22 -29.82
CA LYS A 42 -49.82 7.64 -31.16
C LYS A 42 -48.61 7.89 -32.07
N ARG A 43 -48.19 6.75 -32.64
CA ARG A 43 -47.38 6.61 -33.88
C ARG A 43 -48.12 7.22 -35.09
N PRO A 44 -47.38 7.44 -36.22
CA PRO A 44 -47.83 6.79 -37.45
C PRO A 44 -46.75 6.00 -38.18
N ASP A 45 -47.22 4.91 -38.74
CA ASP A 45 -46.60 4.06 -39.77
C ASP A 45 -46.56 4.76 -41.16
N ARG A 46 -45.61 4.32 -41.96
CA ARG A 46 -45.68 4.11 -43.44
C ARG A 46 -44.27 3.64 -43.87
N SER A 47 -44.08 2.43 -44.30
CA SER A 47 -44.50 1.54 -45.41
C SER A 47 -43.88 1.91 -46.77
N HIS A 48 -43.38 0.84 -47.38
CA HIS A 48 -43.01 0.57 -48.78
C HIS A 48 -41.60 0.98 -49.22
N GLY A 49 -40.88 0.17 -49.91
CA GLY A 49 -40.93 -1.02 -50.73
C GLY A 49 -39.51 -1.19 -51.28
N GLY A 50 -38.95 -2.28 -51.64
CA GLY A 50 -39.38 -3.27 -52.58
C GLY A 50 -38.20 -3.59 -53.48
N GLY A 51 -37.98 -4.84 -53.80
CA GLY A 51 -37.09 -5.35 -54.86
C GLY A 51 -35.71 -5.79 -54.39
N GLY A 52 -35.22 -6.99 -54.61
CA GLY A 52 -35.58 -8.08 -55.47
C GLY A 52 -34.33 -8.65 -56.14
N GLY A 53 -34.17 -9.94 -56.15
CA GLY A 53 -33.16 -10.68 -56.91
C GLY A 53 -31.98 -11.22 -56.04
N GLY A 54 -31.72 -12.47 -55.93
CA GLY A 54 -32.09 -13.68 -56.62
C GLY A 54 -30.84 -14.39 -57.17
N TYR A 55 -30.87 -15.68 -56.96
CA TYR A 55 -30.03 -16.74 -57.53
C TYR A 55 -28.76 -17.15 -56.79
N SER A 56 -28.85 -18.31 -56.16
CA SER A 56 -28.53 -19.70 -56.58
C SER A 56 -27.02 -19.95 -56.49
N GLY A 57 -26.56 -20.88 -55.75
CA GLY A 57 -26.81 -22.30 -55.71
C GLY A 57 -25.63 -23.02 -56.34
N THR A 58 -25.00 -23.84 -55.58
CA THR A 58 -24.72 -25.23 -55.97
C THR A 58 -23.82 -25.97 -54.98
N LYS A 59 -24.27 -27.14 -54.67
CA LYS A 59 -23.64 -28.27 -53.98
C LYS A 59 -22.52 -28.90 -54.83
N ARG A 60 -21.55 -29.54 -54.11
CA ARG A 60 -21.07 -30.94 -54.34
C ARG A 60 -19.86 -31.16 -53.46
N THR A 61 -19.94 -32.07 -52.44
CA THR A 61 -19.66 -33.54 -52.49
C THR A 61 -18.35 -33.86 -53.22
N SER A 62 -17.40 -34.61 -52.71
CA SER A 62 -17.39 -35.88 -51.97
C SER A 62 -15.98 -36.45 -51.92
N HIS A 63 -15.75 -37.33 -50.95
CA HIS A 63 -14.88 -38.54 -50.97
C HIS A 63 -13.37 -38.36 -51.21
N GLY A 64 -12.49 -39.09 -50.56
CA GLY A 64 -12.52 -40.34 -49.85
C GLY A 64 -11.09 -40.74 -49.42
N THR A 65 -11.05 -41.44 -48.36
CA THR A 65 -10.29 -42.64 -48.02
C THR A 65 -8.99 -42.99 -48.71
N HIS A 66 -7.91 -43.33 -47.98
CA HIS A 66 -7.32 -44.67 -47.82
C HIS A 66 -6.02 -44.59 -47.03
N LYS A 67 -5.94 -45.25 -45.90
CA LYS A 67 -5.17 -46.43 -45.45
C LYS A 67 -3.99 -46.90 -46.25
N ARG A 68 -2.85 -47.11 -45.55
CA ARG A 68 -2.04 -48.37 -45.42
C ARG A 68 -0.65 -47.97 -44.89
N LYS A 69 -0.19 -48.50 -43.75
CA LYS A 69 0.44 -49.80 -43.38
C LYS A 69 1.61 -50.18 -44.29
N SER A 70 2.76 -50.32 -43.63
CA SER A 70 3.63 -51.51 -43.51
C SER A 70 5.07 -51.00 -43.24
N SER A 71 5.74 -51.44 -42.25
CA SER A 71 6.34 -52.73 -41.86
C SER A 71 7.80 -52.86 -42.30
N ASP A 72 8.58 -53.24 -41.29
CA ASP A 72 9.79 -54.10 -41.32
C ASP A 72 11.10 -53.45 -41.83
N GLY A 73 12.18 -53.61 -41.17
CA GLY A 73 12.86 -54.69 -40.60
C GLY A 73 14.33 -54.36 -40.38
N GLY A 74 14.91 -54.95 -39.38
CA GLY A 74 16.13 -55.68 -39.42
C GLY A 74 17.40 -55.08 -38.82
N ASN A 75 17.66 -55.45 -37.64
CA ASN A 75 18.77 -56.27 -37.13
C ASN A 75 20.23 -55.77 -37.12
N SER A 76 20.77 -55.96 -35.97
CA SER A 76 22.08 -56.48 -35.50
C SER A 76 23.16 -55.42 -35.23
N SER A 77 23.72 -55.38 -34.09
CA SER A 77 24.44 -56.23 -33.18
C SER A 77 25.62 -55.48 -32.55
N LYS A 78 25.76 -55.77 -31.26
CA LYS A 78 27.01 -55.92 -30.50
C LYS A 78 27.64 -54.75 -29.74
N ASP A 79 27.47 -54.93 -28.43
CA ASP A 79 28.47 -54.92 -27.36
C ASP A 79 29.48 -53.78 -27.22
N SER A 80 29.35 -53.08 -26.10
CA SER A 80 30.44 -52.98 -25.12
C SER A 80 29.99 -52.42 -23.77
N ASN A 81 30.30 -53.15 -22.74
CA ASN A 81 30.08 -52.88 -21.32
C ASN A 81 30.78 -51.63 -20.79
N GLY A 82 30.08 -50.89 -19.93
CA GLY A 82 30.65 -49.94 -18.98
C GLY A 82 29.60 -49.55 -17.93
N PRO A 83 29.87 -49.64 -16.61
CA PRO A 83 28.86 -49.56 -15.60
C PRO A 83 28.36 -48.14 -15.36
N ARG A 84 27.11 -47.86 -15.72
CA ARG A 84 26.40 -46.66 -15.31
C ARG A 84 26.12 -46.68 -13.81
N ALA A 85 26.84 -45.82 -13.07
CA ALA A 85 26.53 -45.45 -11.70
C ALA A 85 25.09 -44.98 -11.58
N LYS A 86 24.27 -45.70 -10.85
CA LYS A 86 22.95 -45.31 -10.40
C LYS A 86 23.11 -44.13 -9.42
N LYS A 87 22.86 -42.92 -9.84
CA LYS A 87 22.61 -41.77 -8.93
C LYS A 87 21.33 -42.07 -8.15
N ALA A 88 21.51 -42.56 -6.96
CA ALA A 88 20.46 -42.61 -5.96
C ALA A 88 19.96 -41.21 -5.68
N LYS A 89 18.69 -40.93 -6.02
CA LYS A 89 17.96 -39.78 -5.53
C LYS A 89 17.71 -39.96 -4.04
N THR A 90 18.64 -39.54 -3.22
CA THR A 90 18.39 -39.31 -1.81
C THR A 90 17.37 -38.19 -1.67
N LYS A 91 16.10 -38.57 -1.54
CA LYS A 91 15.10 -37.71 -0.93
C LYS A 91 15.57 -37.49 0.52
N LYS A 92 16.18 -36.32 0.80
CA LYS A 92 16.25 -35.82 2.17
C LYS A 92 14.81 -35.58 2.60
N LYS A 93 14.20 -36.57 3.27
CA LYS A 93 13.11 -36.36 4.21
C LYS A 93 13.70 -35.46 5.30
N GLY A 94 13.39 -34.20 5.29
CA GLY A 94 13.46 -33.37 6.49
C GLY A 94 12.51 -34.04 7.48
N THR A 95 13.06 -34.66 8.51
CA THR A 95 12.34 -35.14 9.69
C THR A 95 11.71 -33.88 10.31
N SER A 96 10.42 -33.61 9.99
CA SER A 96 9.60 -32.81 10.83
C SER A 96 9.41 -33.59 12.13
N PHE A 97 10.10 -33.19 13.17
CA PHE A 97 9.75 -33.59 14.53
C PHE A 97 8.35 -33.01 14.79
N LEU A 98 7.32 -33.79 14.55
CA LEU A 98 6.02 -33.58 15.14
C LEU A 98 6.05 -34.35 16.47
N PRO A 99 5.98 -33.67 17.63
CA PRO A 99 5.86 -34.38 18.91
C PRO A 99 4.60 -35.24 18.86
N THR A 100 4.72 -36.50 19.22
CA THR A 100 3.56 -37.34 19.57
C THR A 100 2.98 -36.84 20.88
N SER A 101 1.70 -37.06 21.15
CA SER A 101 0.98 -36.51 22.31
C SER A 101 1.66 -36.68 23.67
N ASP A 102 2.46 -37.72 23.83
CA ASP A 102 3.07 -38.10 25.11
C ASP A 102 4.45 -37.47 25.36
N SER A 103 5.13 -36.95 24.30
CA SER A 103 6.46 -36.32 24.40
C SER A 103 6.43 -34.80 24.19
N PHE A 104 5.24 -34.20 24.08
CA PHE A 104 5.12 -32.78 23.73
C PHE A 104 5.63 -31.85 24.84
N TYR A 105 5.49 -32.24 26.09
CA TYR A 105 5.93 -31.46 27.25
C TYR A 105 7.44 -31.44 27.40
N ASP A 106 8.12 -32.54 26.99
CA ASP A 106 9.59 -32.65 26.98
C ASP A 106 10.23 -31.69 25.98
N PHE A 107 9.43 -31.15 25.04
CA PHE A 107 9.87 -30.16 24.05
C PHE A 107 9.90 -28.74 24.59
N LEU A 108 9.03 -28.37 25.56
CA LEU A 108 8.94 -27.03 26.10
C LEU A 108 10.04 -26.78 27.13
N SER A 109 10.77 -25.67 27.04
CA SER A 109 11.85 -25.34 27.97
C SER A 109 11.32 -25.04 29.37
N GLU A 110 12.04 -25.47 30.37
CA GLU A 110 11.76 -25.19 31.78
C GLU A 110 11.75 -23.68 32.07
N ASP A 111 12.67 -22.95 31.45
CA ASP A 111 12.73 -21.48 31.55
C ASP A 111 11.40 -20.81 31.10
N ALA A 112 10.77 -21.35 30.06
CA ALA A 112 9.48 -20.83 29.61
C ALA A 112 8.37 -21.12 30.62
N PHE A 113 8.35 -22.31 31.21
CA PHE A 113 7.39 -22.64 32.28
C PHE A 113 7.60 -21.74 33.50
N ASN A 114 8.82 -21.60 33.98
CA ASN A 114 9.15 -20.76 35.12
C ASN A 114 8.79 -19.30 34.86
N SER A 115 9.05 -18.80 33.66
CA SER A 115 8.70 -17.43 33.25
C SER A 115 7.17 -17.19 33.25
N VAL A 116 6.36 -18.20 32.86
CA VAL A 116 4.90 -18.09 32.86
C VAL A 116 4.31 -18.28 34.26
N LYS A 117 4.87 -19.16 35.09
CA LYS A 117 4.51 -19.29 36.51
C LYS A 117 4.78 -18.01 37.30
N ALA A 118 5.88 -17.34 37.04
CA ALA A 118 6.27 -16.11 37.71
C ALA A 118 5.25 -14.97 37.55
N VAL A 119 4.46 -14.97 36.48
CA VAL A 119 3.37 -13.98 36.26
C VAL A 119 2.02 -14.46 36.80
N GLY A 120 2.02 -15.57 37.56
CA GLY A 120 0.87 -16.09 38.30
C GLY A 120 -0.10 -16.94 37.49
N LEU A 121 0.19 -17.30 36.23
CA LEU A 121 -0.66 -18.22 35.47
C LEU A 121 -0.46 -19.67 36.01
N SER A 122 -1.57 -20.40 36.25
CA SER A 122 -1.49 -21.83 36.54
C SER A 122 -1.19 -22.58 35.24
N VAL A 123 -0.17 -23.43 35.34
CA VAL A 123 0.34 -24.25 34.22
C VAL A 123 0.38 -25.75 34.60
N ASP A 124 -0.23 -26.11 35.73
CA ASP A 124 -0.04 -27.42 36.36
C ASP A 124 -0.70 -28.60 35.60
N ASP A 125 -1.73 -28.31 34.81
CA ASP A 125 -2.49 -29.31 34.05
C ASP A 125 -2.40 -29.17 32.53
N LEU A 126 -1.33 -28.58 32.00
CA LEU A 126 -1.23 -28.34 30.56
C LEU A 126 -1.21 -29.69 29.78
N SER A 127 -0.73 -30.79 30.36
CA SER A 127 -0.73 -32.12 29.76
C SER A 127 -2.13 -32.62 29.36
N ASN A 128 -3.14 -32.21 30.09
CA ASN A 128 -4.52 -32.62 29.87
C ASN A 128 -5.32 -31.69 28.96
N VAL A 129 -4.78 -30.49 28.63
CA VAL A 129 -5.52 -29.51 27.83
C VAL A 129 -5.93 -30.02 26.46
N ASP A 130 -5.05 -30.79 25.78
CA ASP A 130 -5.37 -31.34 24.47
C ASP A 130 -6.39 -32.49 24.52
N ASN A 131 -6.55 -33.12 25.67
CA ASN A 131 -7.53 -34.21 25.92
C ASN A 131 -8.94 -33.65 26.21
N LEU A 132 -9.05 -32.39 26.62
CA LEU A 132 -10.36 -31.75 26.88
C LEU A 132 -11.10 -31.49 25.57
N PRO A 133 -12.44 -31.61 25.53
CA PRO A 133 -13.25 -31.17 24.39
C PRO A 133 -12.99 -29.69 24.03
N ILE A 134 -12.89 -29.40 22.76
CA ILE A 134 -12.60 -28.01 22.30
C ILE A 134 -13.78 -27.06 22.54
N GLY A 135 -14.99 -27.60 22.55
CA GLY A 135 -16.22 -26.81 22.58
C GLY A 135 -16.36 -25.93 23.83
N GLY A 136 -16.12 -24.62 23.70
CA GLY A 136 -16.21 -23.69 24.83
C GLY A 136 -15.08 -23.78 25.85
N ARG A 137 -14.00 -24.47 25.53
CA ARG A 137 -12.91 -24.82 26.45
C ARG A 137 -12.36 -23.65 27.26
N ILE A 138 -12.26 -22.44 26.70
CA ILE A 138 -11.70 -21.30 27.42
C ILE A 138 -12.48 -20.96 28.70
N GLN A 139 -13.73 -21.43 28.87
CA GLN A 139 -14.52 -21.24 30.10
C GLN A 139 -13.92 -22.01 31.27
N LEU A 140 -13.32 -23.17 31.02
CA LEU A 140 -12.71 -24.02 32.05
C LEU A 140 -11.45 -23.38 32.65
N PHE A 141 -10.86 -22.42 31.98
CA PHE A 141 -9.64 -21.72 32.37
C PHE A 141 -9.92 -20.30 32.86
N TYR A 142 -11.15 -19.99 33.28
CA TYR A 142 -11.58 -18.64 33.63
C TYR A 142 -10.67 -17.94 34.63
N ASP A 143 -10.14 -18.65 35.63
CA ASP A 143 -9.28 -18.10 36.67
C ASP A 143 -7.95 -17.57 36.12
N ASN A 144 -7.39 -18.20 35.10
CA ASN A 144 -6.21 -17.66 34.38
C ASN A 144 -6.58 -16.42 33.55
N TRP A 145 -7.82 -16.34 33.02
CA TRP A 145 -8.28 -15.13 32.32
C TRP A 145 -8.43 -13.91 33.24
N LEU A 146 -8.69 -14.12 34.53
CA LEU A 146 -8.71 -13.04 35.55
C LEU A 146 -7.32 -12.44 35.79
N LYS A 147 -6.26 -13.23 35.59
CA LYS A 147 -4.85 -12.82 35.83
C LYS A 147 -4.26 -11.96 34.71
N ILE A 148 -4.83 -12.01 33.51
CA ILE A 148 -4.42 -11.16 32.40
C ILE A 148 -5.34 -9.95 32.32
N ASN A 149 -4.82 -8.79 31.91
CA ASN A 149 -5.58 -7.53 31.87
C ASN A 149 -6.67 -7.55 30.79
N CYS A 150 -7.80 -8.17 31.07
CA CYS A 150 -8.97 -8.27 30.21
C CYS A 150 -10.03 -7.21 30.51
N SER A 151 -10.73 -6.73 29.48
CA SER A 151 -11.94 -5.94 29.69
C SER A 151 -13.08 -6.81 30.22
N ASP A 152 -14.04 -6.22 30.98
CA ASP A 152 -15.25 -6.90 31.51
C ASP A 152 -16.01 -7.63 30.39
N TRP A 153 -16.04 -7.06 29.18
CA TRP A 153 -16.69 -7.69 28.04
C TRP A 153 -16.01 -9.03 27.68
N VAL A 154 -14.67 -9.11 27.70
CA VAL A 154 -13.94 -10.36 27.40
C VAL A 154 -14.17 -11.36 28.54
N LEU A 155 -14.01 -10.94 29.78
CA LEU A 155 -14.25 -11.80 30.96
C LEU A 155 -15.68 -12.35 30.96
N LYS A 156 -16.68 -11.53 30.62
CA LYS A 156 -18.06 -12.00 30.48
C LYS A 156 -18.22 -13.03 29.38
N VAL A 157 -17.58 -12.80 28.19
CA VAL A 157 -17.64 -13.75 27.08
C VAL A 157 -16.97 -15.08 27.47
N VAL A 158 -15.84 -15.03 28.16
CA VAL A 158 -15.16 -16.25 28.65
C VAL A 158 -16.04 -16.97 29.67
N LYS A 159 -16.59 -16.27 30.67
CA LYS A 159 -17.36 -16.87 31.76
C LYS A 159 -18.71 -17.43 31.32
N THR A 160 -19.50 -16.67 30.57
CA THR A 160 -20.93 -16.99 30.30
C THR A 160 -21.21 -17.26 28.81
N GLY A 161 -20.21 -17.17 27.96
CA GLY A 161 -20.38 -17.28 26.51
C GLY A 161 -20.79 -15.97 25.82
N TYR A 162 -20.70 -15.98 24.49
CA TYR A 162 -21.00 -14.83 23.66
C TYR A 162 -22.48 -14.70 23.33
N LYS A 163 -23.12 -13.61 23.69
CA LYS A 163 -24.48 -13.28 23.32
C LYS A 163 -24.55 -12.61 21.95
N ILE A 164 -25.31 -13.19 21.01
CA ILE A 164 -25.44 -12.66 19.64
C ILE A 164 -26.17 -11.32 19.66
N PRO A 165 -25.57 -10.24 19.12
CA PRO A 165 -26.21 -8.92 19.11
C PRO A 165 -27.24 -8.84 17.98
N LEU A 166 -28.47 -9.19 18.28
CA LEU A 166 -29.56 -9.06 17.34
C LEU A 166 -30.09 -7.62 17.30
N HIS A 167 -30.41 -7.12 16.10
CA HIS A 167 -31.17 -5.87 15.96
C HIS A 167 -32.65 -6.12 15.73
N THR A 168 -33.01 -7.34 15.27
CA THR A 168 -34.37 -7.83 15.15
C THR A 168 -34.40 -9.29 15.58
N ILE A 169 -35.48 -9.69 16.27
CA ILE A 169 -35.68 -11.10 16.62
C ILE A 169 -35.91 -11.89 15.32
N PRO A 170 -35.12 -12.92 15.04
CA PRO A 170 -35.29 -13.71 13.84
C PRO A 170 -36.67 -14.39 13.81
N LYS A 171 -37.43 -14.15 12.77
CA LYS A 171 -38.70 -14.83 12.51
C LYS A 171 -38.54 -15.77 11.34
N GLN A 172 -38.89 -17.03 11.51
CA GLN A 172 -38.78 -18.04 10.49
C GLN A 172 -40.20 -18.58 10.13
N ARG A 173 -40.64 -18.31 8.92
CA ARG A 173 -41.96 -18.77 8.43
C ARG A 173 -41.90 -20.21 7.93
N LYS A 174 -40.78 -20.65 7.36
CA LYS A 174 -40.56 -21.97 6.80
C LYS A 174 -39.19 -22.49 7.22
N VAL A 175 -39.14 -23.68 7.74
CA VAL A 175 -37.87 -24.39 8.03
C VAL A 175 -37.28 -24.84 6.69
N PRO A 176 -35.99 -24.48 6.42
CA PRO A 176 -35.34 -24.91 5.19
C PRO A 176 -35.05 -26.40 5.22
N THR A 177 -35.25 -27.08 4.11
CA THR A 177 -34.78 -28.46 3.89
C THR A 177 -33.30 -28.44 3.55
N ASN A 178 -32.56 -29.45 4.02
CA ASN A 178 -31.18 -29.67 3.61
C ASN A 178 -31.16 -30.16 2.15
N PRO A 179 -30.25 -29.66 1.29
CA PRO A 179 -30.02 -30.25 -0.01
C PRO A 179 -29.61 -31.73 0.12
N ASN A 180 -30.14 -32.60 -0.73
CA ASN A 180 -29.76 -34.00 -0.73
C ASN A 180 -28.26 -34.15 -0.97
N ALA A 181 -27.58 -34.83 -0.04
CA ALA A 181 -26.20 -35.20 -0.15
C ALA A 181 -26.09 -36.69 -0.48
N ILE A 182 -25.27 -37.04 -1.45
CA ILE A 182 -25.10 -38.41 -1.93
C ILE A 182 -23.59 -38.76 -1.94
N GLY A 183 -23.26 -40.01 -1.72
CA GLY A 183 -21.90 -40.50 -1.83
C GLY A 183 -20.91 -39.80 -0.91
N GLN A 184 -19.79 -39.34 -1.44
CA GLN A 184 -18.72 -38.69 -0.66
C GLN A 184 -19.18 -37.41 0.08
N ALA A 185 -20.12 -36.66 -0.49
CA ALA A 185 -20.65 -35.47 0.20
C ALA A 185 -21.42 -35.83 1.47
N PHE A 186 -22.19 -36.91 1.44
CA PHE A 186 -22.90 -37.44 2.61
C PHE A 186 -21.93 -37.92 3.68
N LYS A 187 -20.94 -38.76 3.31
CA LYS A 187 -19.92 -39.28 4.24
C LYS A 187 -19.18 -38.12 4.96
N VAL A 188 -18.88 -37.04 4.26
CA VAL A 188 -18.22 -35.87 4.87
C VAL A 188 -19.15 -35.16 5.85
N LEU A 189 -20.45 -35.07 5.57
CA LEU A 189 -21.41 -34.43 6.50
C LEU A 189 -21.64 -35.28 7.76
N VAL A 190 -21.74 -36.61 7.63
CA VAL A 190 -21.81 -37.51 8.78
C VAL A 190 -20.59 -37.35 9.67
N LYS A 191 -19.41 -37.57 9.09
CA LYS A 191 -18.16 -37.46 9.84
C LYS A 191 -17.99 -36.10 10.56
N GLU A 192 -18.34 -35.00 9.90
CA GLU A 192 -18.25 -33.66 10.51
C GLU A 192 -19.27 -33.48 11.64
N ALA A 193 -20.49 -34.03 11.49
CA ALA A 193 -21.50 -33.94 12.55
C ALA A 193 -21.07 -34.73 13.79
N ASP A 194 -20.51 -35.93 13.59
CA ASP A 194 -19.94 -36.73 14.66
C ASP A 194 -18.76 -36.00 15.32
N ASP A 195 -17.79 -35.53 14.53
CA ASP A 195 -16.63 -34.77 15.00
C ASP A 195 -17.07 -33.50 15.81
N LEU A 196 -18.18 -32.87 15.45
CA LEU A 196 -18.72 -31.68 16.18
C LEU A 196 -19.38 -32.08 17.50
N ILE A 197 -20.02 -33.25 17.57
CA ILE A 197 -20.60 -33.78 18.81
C ILE A 197 -19.47 -34.17 19.78
N ASP A 198 -18.46 -34.90 19.31
CA ASP A 198 -17.30 -35.32 20.10
C ASP A 198 -16.51 -34.11 20.64
N LYS A 199 -16.43 -33.03 19.85
CA LYS A 199 -15.83 -31.77 20.25
C LYS A 199 -16.70 -30.93 21.21
N HIS A 200 -17.87 -31.39 21.57
CA HIS A 200 -18.90 -30.63 22.34
C HIS A 200 -19.26 -29.28 21.67
N ALA A 201 -19.09 -29.18 20.37
CA ALA A 201 -19.40 -27.97 19.59
C ALA A 201 -20.89 -27.86 19.29
N VAL A 202 -21.57 -29.00 19.17
CA VAL A 202 -23.02 -29.14 18.98
C VAL A 202 -23.61 -30.15 19.97
N ARG A 203 -24.90 -30.02 20.23
CA ARG A 203 -25.66 -30.97 21.05
C ARG A 203 -27.00 -31.31 20.39
N VAL A 204 -27.55 -32.48 20.68
CA VAL A 204 -28.93 -32.84 20.32
C VAL A 204 -29.89 -32.12 21.24
N VAL A 205 -30.98 -31.58 20.70
CA VAL A 205 -31.95 -30.79 21.48
C VAL A 205 -33.37 -31.00 20.97
N GLU A 206 -34.34 -30.78 21.86
CA GLU A 206 -35.73 -30.73 21.49
C GLU A 206 -36.14 -29.38 20.87
N PRO A 207 -37.13 -29.33 19.99
CA PRO A 207 -37.67 -28.11 19.43
C PRO A 207 -38.18 -27.15 20.51
N CYS A 208 -37.93 -25.83 20.35
CA CYS A 208 -38.42 -24.82 21.27
C CYS A 208 -38.98 -23.59 20.56
N LYS A 209 -39.84 -22.87 21.22
CA LYS A 209 -40.46 -21.64 20.70
C LYS A 209 -39.42 -20.57 20.40
N GLY A 210 -39.50 -19.97 19.20
CA GLY A 210 -38.62 -18.88 18.77
C GLY A 210 -37.22 -19.36 18.35
N GLN A 211 -37.02 -20.64 18.11
CA GLN A 211 -35.80 -21.18 17.50
C GLN A 211 -35.64 -20.72 16.03
N TYR A 212 -34.40 -20.82 15.54
CA TYR A 212 -34.10 -20.57 14.12
C TYR A 212 -33.26 -21.72 13.56
N ILE A 213 -33.76 -22.37 12.53
CA ILE A 213 -33.15 -23.56 11.90
C ILE A 213 -32.53 -23.16 10.56
N SER A 214 -31.25 -23.44 10.39
CA SER A 214 -30.49 -23.18 9.15
C SER A 214 -30.26 -24.48 8.39
N SER A 215 -30.18 -24.41 7.04
CA SER A 215 -29.82 -25.59 6.26
C SER A 215 -28.35 -25.93 6.41
N TYR A 216 -28.05 -27.24 6.47
CA TYR A 216 -26.73 -27.80 6.56
C TYR A 216 -26.44 -28.66 5.33
N PHE A 217 -25.33 -28.43 4.63
CA PHE A 217 -25.00 -29.10 3.39
C PHE A 217 -23.51 -29.02 3.07
N ALA A 218 -23.06 -29.89 2.15
CA ALA A 218 -21.67 -29.92 1.69
C ALA A 218 -21.47 -29.17 0.37
N VAL A 219 -20.38 -28.45 0.26
CA VAL A 219 -19.92 -27.79 -0.96
C VAL A 219 -18.59 -28.35 -1.39
N LYS A 220 -18.45 -28.73 -2.68
CA LYS A 220 -17.19 -29.25 -3.24
C LYS A 220 -16.05 -28.22 -3.07
N LYS A 221 -14.91 -28.65 -2.54
CA LYS A 221 -13.73 -27.77 -2.44
C LYS A 221 -13.21 -27.45 -3.85
N PRO A 222 -12.94 -26.18 -4.16
CA PRO A 222 -12.36 -25.83 -5.45
C PRO A 222 -11.02 -26.58 -5.67
N ARG A 223 -10.86 -27.26 -6.82
CA ARG A 223 -9.62 -27.92 -7.29
C ARG A 223 -9.21 -29.22 -6.56
N LYS A 224 -10.03 -29.75 -5.70
CA LYS A 224 -9.83 -31.07 -5.13
C LYS A 224 -10.92 -31.99 -5.61
N VAL A 225 -10.54 -33.12 -6.18
CA VAL A 225 -11.49 -34.15 -6.61
C VAL A 225 -11.97 -34.81 -5.33
N ASP A 226 -13.31 -34.86 -5.19
CA ASP A 226 -14.02 -35.53 -4.10
C ASP A 226 -13.77 -35.03 -2.66
N GLU A 227 -13.19 -33.85 -2.49
CA GLU A 227 -13.18 -33.18 -1.20
C GLU A 227 -14.33 -32.17 -1.08
N PHE A 228 -15.07 -32.27 0.01
CA PHE A 228 -16.19 -31.39 0.34
C PHE A 228 -15.92 -30.60 1.63
N ARG A 229 -16.65 -29.51 1.79
CA ARG A 229 -16.67 -28.70 3.00
C ARG A 229 -18.11 -28.59 3.49
N PRO A 230 -18.39 -28.94 4.75
CA PRO A 230 -19.70 -28.72 5.35
C PRO A 230 -19.96 -27.23 5.53
N ILE A 231 -21.20 -26.81 5.32
CA ILE A 231 -21.65 -25.42 5.41
C ILE A 231 -22.94 -25.34 6.18
N LEU A 232 -22.97 -24.56 7.25
CA LEU A 232 -24.17 -24.05 7.87
C LEU A 232 -24.60 -22.75 7.18
N ASN A 233 -25.79 -22.70 6.61
CA ASN A 233 -26.24 -21.54 5.83
C ASN A 233 -26.84 -20.43 6.70
N LEU A 234 -26.01 -19.56 7.18
CA LEU A 234 -26.42 -18.41 8.01
C LEU A 234 -26.79 -17.14 7.23
N LYS A 235 -26.91 -17.23 5.90
CA LYS A 235 -27.12 -16.04 5.03
C LYS A 235 -28.31 -15.18 5.47
N TYR A 236 -29.46 -15.79 5.71
CA TYR A 236 -30.67 -15.06 6.11
C TYR A 236 -30.66 -14.71 7.61
N PHE A 237 -30.12 -15.58 8.45
CA PHE A 237 -29.94 -15.29 9.86
C PHE A 237 -29.08 -14.04 10.07
N ASN A 238 -27.96 -13.91 9.33
CA ASN A 238 -27.04 -12.79 9.39
C ASN A 238 -27.69 -11.42 9.08
N LEU A 239 -28.86 -11.40 8.44
CA LEU A 239 -29.62 -10.16 8.23
C LEU A 239 -30.20 -9.59 9.54
N ASN A 240 -30.34 -10.40 10.60
CA ASN A 240 -30.84 -9.99 11.90
C ASN A 240 -29.69 -9.63 12.88
N VAL A 241 -28.44 -9.91 12.51
CA VAL A 241 -27.27 -9.69 13.38
C VAL A 241 -26.72 -8.27 13.19
N ARG A 242 -26.55 -7.56 14.30
CA ARG A 242 -25.94 -6.21 14.31
C ARG A 242 -24.49 -6.28 13.87
N LYS A 243 -24.15 -5.46 12.89
CA LYS A 243 -22.79 -5.39 12.35
C LYS A 243 -21.97 -4.31 13.04
N TYR A 244 -20.77 -4.64 13.48
CA TYR A 244 -19.82 -3.71 14.09
C TYR A 244 -18.56 -3.63 13.21
N LYS A 245 -18.01 -2.42 13.08
CA LYS A 245 -16.69 -2.24 12.47
C LYS A 245 -15.62 -2.73 13.47
N PHE A 246 -14.61 -3.40 12.96
CA PHE A 246 -13.41 -3.81 13.70
C PHE A 246 -12.23 -3.91 12.74
N SER A 247 -11.02 -3.88 13.27
CA SER A 247 -9.78 -4.04 12.51
C SER A 247 -9.05 -5.29 12.98
N MET A 248 -8.39 -5.95 12.07
CA MET A 248 -7.46 -7.06 12.30
C MET A 248 -6.07 -6.64 11.87
N GLU A 249 -5.05 -7.27 12.41
CA GLU A 249 -3.70 -7.17 11.88
C GLU A 249 -3.68 -7.80 10.49
N THR A 250 -3.00 -7.15 9.55
CA THR A 250 -3.02 -7.55 8.12
C THR A 250 -1.61 -7.70 7.59
N VAL A 251 -1.45 -8.11 6.33
CA VAL A 251 -0.14 -8.12 5.65
C VAL A 251 0.57 -6.76 5.76
N ALA A 252 -0.17 -5.64 5.75
CA ALA A 252 0.42 -4.31 5.97
C ALA A 252 1.04 -4.21 7.36
N THR A 253 0.32 -4.64 8.40
CA THR A 253 0.84 -4.68 9.78
C THR A 253 2.11 -5.54 9.88
N VAL A 254 2.11 -6.72 9.24
CA VAL A 254 3.29 -7.62 9.21
C VAL A 254 4.47 -6.94 8.52
N ARG A 255 4.25 -6.25 7.40
CA ARG A 255 5.31 -5.49 6.70
C ARG A 255 5.94 -4.42 7.57
N ASP A 256 5.12 -3.65 8.29
CA ASP A 256 5.61 -2.59 9.17
C ASP A 256 6.35 -3.13 10.39
N TRP A 257 6.01 -4.36 10.78
CA TRP A 257 6.47 -5.00 12.02
C TRP A 257 7.72 -5.87 11.85
N VAL A 258 7.90 -6.58 10.72
CA VAL A 258 9.05 -7.46 10.45
C VAL A 258 10.36 -6.69 10.54
N LYS A 259 11.36 -7.25 11.23
CA LYS A 259 12.70 -6.67 11.45
C LYS A 259 13.74 -7.34 10.54
N PRO A 260 14.76 -6.58 10.08
CA PRO A 260 15.85 -7.14 9.27
C PRO A 260 16.62 -8.23 10.03
N GLY A 261 16.84 -9.37 9.37
CA GLY A 261 17.63 -10.47 9.90
C GLY A 261 17.01 -11.27 11.03
N TYR A 262 15.77 -10.95 11.49
CA TYR A 262 15.11 -11.68 12.56
C TYR A 262 14.60 -13.04 12.08
N PHE A 263 14.63 -14.00 13.02
CA PHE A 263 14.06 -15.34 12.87
C PHE A 263 12.58 -15.32 13.21
N CYS A 264 11.79 -16.11 12.49
CA CYS A 264 10.35 -16.16 12.65
C CYS A 264 9.84 -17.58 12.83
N ILE A 265 8.82 -17.71 13.66
CA ILE A 265 8.05 -18.94 13.91
C ILE A 265 6.58 -18.65 13.63
N SER A 266 5.85 -19.60 13.06
CA SER A 266 4.39 -19.49 12.86
C SER A 266 3.62 -20.54 13.63
N LEU A 267 2.52 -20.10 14.29
CA LEU A 267 1.62 -20.95 15.05
C LEU A 267 0.19 -20.81 14.51
N ASP A 268 -0.58 -21.91 14.50
CA ASP A 268 -2.00 -21.98 14.02
C ASP A 268 -2.87 -22.52 15.16
N ILE A 269 -3.87 -21.76 15.60
CA ILE A 269 -4.80 -22.20 16.65
C ILE A 269 -5.76 -23.23 16.06
N LYS A 270 -5.86 -24.42 16.70
CA LYS A 270 -6.77 -25.48 16.29
C LYS A 270 -8.22 -25.04 16.49
N ASP A 271 -9.02 -25.09 15.42
CA ASP A 271 -10.48 -24.80 15.46
C ASP A 271 -10.87 -23.56 16.30
N ALA A 272 -10.12 -22.44 16.17
CA ALA A 272 -10.13 -21.26 17.03
C ALA A 272 -11.53 -20.75 17.44
N PHE A 273 -12.51 -20.82 16.55
CA PHE A 273 -13.88 -20.39 16.87
C PHE A 273 -14.56 -21.28 17.90
N LEU A 274 -14.27 -22.59 17.88
CA LEU A 274 -14.96 -23.56 18.72
C LEU A 274 -14.60 -23.42 20.22
N HIS A 275 -13.47 -22.78 20.54
CA HIS A 275 -13.06 -22.55 21.95
C HIS A 275 -13.98 -21.56 22.68
N ILE A 276 -14.75 -20.74 21.97
CA ILE A 276 -15.58 -19.70 22.56
C ILE A 276 -17.05 -20.15 22.56
N ALA A 277 -17.63 -20.32 23.73
CA ALA A 277 -19.04 -20.71 23.86
C ALA A 277 -20.01 -19.60 23.47
N PHE A 278 -21.21 -19.97 23.03
CA PHE A 278 -22.34 -19.07 22.99
C PHE A 278 -23.05 -19.00 24.35
N ASP A 279 -23.50 -17.80 24.70
CA ASP A 279 -24.50 -17.60 25.75
C ASP A 279 -25.75 -18.44 25.44
N GLU A 280 -26.29 -19.11 26.45
CA GLU A 280 -27.34 -20.10 26.26
C GLU A 280 -28.58 -19.54 25.57
N SER A 281 -28.94 -18.27 25.87
CA SER A 281 -30.07 -17.60 25.24
C SER A 281 -29.92 -17.41 23.74
N SER A 282 -28.67 -17.49 23.21
CA SER A 282 -28.34 -17.33 21.79
C SER A 282 -28.32 -18.64 21.02
N ARG A 283 -28.13 -19.78 21.68
CA ARG A 283 -27.93 -21.09 21.02
C ARG A 283 -29.12 -21.50 20.17
N LYS A 284 -30.35 -21.28 20.65
CA LYS A 284 -31.60 -21.60 19.93
C LYS A 284 -31.72 -20.97 18.52
N TYR A 285 -30.88 -19.97 18.20
CA TYR A 285 -30.88 -19.34 16.86
C TYR A 285 -29.90 -20.00 15.89
N LEU A 286 -29.14 -20.99 16.34
CA LEU A 286 -28.07 -21.65 15.57
C LEU A 286 -28.30 -23.15 15.50
N ARG A 287 -29.52 -23.55 15.10
CA ARG A 287 -29.93 -24.93 14.99
C ARG A 287 -29.92 -25.40 13.53
N PHE A 288 -29.80 -26.70 13.34
CA PHE A 288 -29.93 -27.34 12.04
C PHE A 288 -30.45 -28.79 12.20
N ASN A 289 -31.22 -29.24 11.24
CA ASN A 289 -31.64 -30.64 11.18
C ASN A 289 -30.54 -31.45 10.50
N TRP A 290 -30.19 -32.60 11.11
CA TRP A 290 -29.28 -33.56 10.53
C TRP A 290 -29.80 -34.96 10.79
N LEU A 291 -30.07 -35.73 9.71
CA LEU A 291 -30.85 -36.93 9.79
C LEU A 291 -32.17 -36.65 10.53
N ASP A 292 -32.55 -37.46 11.49
CA ASP A 292 -33.79 -37.29 12.25
C ASP A 292 -33.59 -36.50 13.57
N GLN A 293 -32.44 -35.84 13.73
CA GLN A 293 -32.08 -35.09 14.94
C GLN A 293 -32.03 -33.59 14.70
N LEU A 294 -32.42 -32.82 15.72
CA LEU A 294 -32.21 -31.40 15.79
C LEU A 294 -30.94 -31.10 16.57
N LEU A 295 -29.93 -30.53 15.89
CA LEU A 295 -28.65 -30.15 16.49
C LEU A 295 -28.58 -28.65 16.75
N GLU A 296 -28.01 -28.27 17.90
CA GLU A 296 -27.81 -26.89 18.35
C GLU A 296 -26.34 -26.59 18.54
N TRP A 297 -25.84 -25.51 17.95
CA TRP A 297 -24.48 -25.03 18.14
C TRP A 297 -24.32 -24.41 19.54
N CYS A 298 -23.37 -24.95 20.30
CA CYS A 298 -23.00 -24.46 21.63
C CYS A 298 -21.90 -23.41 21.61
N VAL A 299 -21.14 -23.32 20.51
CA VAL A 299 -19.93 -22.50 20.35
C VAL A 299 -19.97 -21.66 19.09
N ILE A 300 -19.06 -20.67 18.99
CA ILE A 300 -19.01 -19.76 17.85
C ILE A 300 -18.76 -20.53 16.55
N VAL A 301 -19.58 -20.25 15.55
CA VAL A 301 -19.64 -20.98 14.28
C VAL A 301 -19.05 -20.17 13.12
N PHE A 302 -18.47 -20.91 12.15
CA PHE A 302 -18.09 -20.33 10.87
C PHE A 302 -19.30 -19.82 10.09
N GLY A 303 -19.14 -18.66 9.42
CA GLY A 303 -20.20 -18.07 8.61
C GLY A 303 -21.13 -17.10 9.33
N LEU A 304 -21.08 -17.00 10.65
CA LEU A 304 -21.77 -15.96 11.40
C LEU A 304 -21.03 -14.63 11.28
N THR A 305 -21.74 -13.56 10.96
CA THR A 305 -21.16 -12.24 10.66
C THR A 305 -20.27 -11.68 11.77
N CYS A 306 -20.58 -11.97 13.04
CA CYS A 306 -19.84 -11.46 14.19
C CYS A 306 -18.68 -12.35 14.64
N SER A 307 -18.58 -13.62 14.22
CA SER A 307 -17.54 -14.56 14.68
C SER A 307 -16.11 -14.02 14.55
N PRO A 308 -15.68 -13.46 13.39
CA PRO A 308 -14.34 -12.93 13.26
C PRO A 308 -14.02 -11.80 14.25
N ARG A 309 -15.00 -10.93 14.52
CA ARG A 309 -14.84 -9.84 15.48
C ARG A 309 -14.70 -10.36 16.91
N VAL A 310 -15.48 -11.36 17.27
CA VAL A 310 -15.45 -11.93 18.63
C VAL A 310 -14.09 -12.57 18.89
N LEU A 311 -13.63 -13.45 18.00
CA LEU A 311 -12.32 -14.08 18.10
C LEU A 311 -11.21 -13.02 18.23
N THR A 312 -11.19 -12.03 17.34
CA THR A 312 -10.19 -10.95 17.40
C THR A 312 -10.24 -10.18 18.72
N LYS A 313 -11.44 -9.92 19.28
CA LYS A 313 -11.57 -9.20 20.56
C LYS A 313 -11.14 -10.05 21.76
N VAL A 314 -11.40 -11.34 21.74
CA VAL A 314 -11.00 -12.26 22.81
C VAL A 314 -9.48 -12.49 22.79
N LEU A 315 -8.88 -12.64 21.63
CA LEU A 315 -7.42 -12.83 21.49
C LEU A 315 -6.61 -11.55 21.76
N LYS A 316 -7.19 -10.36 21.57
CA LYS A 316 -6.47 -9.09 21.72
C LYS A 316 -5.82 -8.90 23.10
N PRO A 317 -6.47 -9.12 24.26
CA PRO A 317 -5.81 -9.01 25.56
C PRO A 317 -4.70 -10.04 25.76
N VAL A 318 -4.84 -11.25 25.25
CA VAL A 318 -3.79 -12.30 25.32
C VAL A 318 -2.53 -11.82 24.61
N ILE A 319 -2.68 -11.32 23.37
CA ILE A 319 -1.55 -10.79 22.60
C ILE A 319 -0.95 -9.56 23.27
N ALA A 320 -1.79 -8.68 23.83
CA ALA A 320 -1.32 -7.50 24.56
C ALA A 320 -0.53 -7.90 25.83
N PHE A 321 -1.02 -8.87 26.58
CA PHE A 321 -0.34 -9.41 27.74
C PHE A 321 1.03 -9.97 27.40
N ILE A 322 1.14 -10.81 26.36
CA ILE A 322 2.40 -11.38 25.88
C ILE A 322 3.39 -10.28 25.46
N ARG A 323 2.91 -9.29 24.72
CA ARG A 323 3.74 -8.16 24.26
C ARG A 323 4.28 -7.31 25.40
N VAL A 324 3.45 -7.05 26.41
CA VAL A 324 3.80 -6.17 27.54
C VAL A 324 4.69 -6.89 28.55
N THR A 325 4.38 -8.15 28.87
CA THR A 325 5.07 -8.91 29.92
C THR A 325 6.47 -9.34 29.50
N TRP A 326 6.64 -9.84 28.26
CA TRP A 326 7.92 -10.39 27.81
C TRP A 326 8.56 -9.62 26.66
N GLY A 327 7.93 -8.55 26.15
CA GLY A 327 8.43 -7.83 24.98
C GLY A 327 8.39 -8.64 23.69
N ILE A 328 7.69 -9.80 23.68
CA ILE A 328 7.66 -10.70 22.55
C ILE A 328 7.01 -10.03 21.34
N LEU A 329 7.73 -10.06 20.22
CA LEU A 329 7.24 -9.56 18.96
C LEU A 329 6.33 -10.61 18.30
N ILE A 330 5.04 -10.45 18.42
CA ILE A 330 4.00 -11.36 17.89
C ILE A 330 2.93 -10.59 17.14
N THR A 331 2.45 -11.13 16.00
CA THR A 331 1.27 -10.66 15.28
C THR A 331 0.28 -11.80 15.13
N ILE A 332 -1.03 -11.45 15.04
CA ILE A 332 -2.09 -12.44 14.89
C ILE A 332 -3.12 -12.00 13.85
N TYR A 333 -3.45 -12.90 12.92
CA TYR A 333 -4.55 -12.72 11.98
C TYR A 333 -5.49 -13.93 12.08
N MET A 334 -6.61 -13.74 12.79
CA MET A 334 -7.56 -14.81 13.12
C MET A 334 -6.91 -15.92 13.96
N ASP A 335 -6.61 -17.05 13.34
CA ASP A 335 -5.98 -18.23 13.90
C ASP A 335 -4.47 -18.34 13.59
N ASP A 336 -4.00 -17.57 12.61
CA ASP A 336 -2.58 -17.54 12.18
C ASP A 336 -1.76 -16.56 13.05
N MET A 337 -0.74 -17.01 13.72
CA MET A 337 0.21 -16.19 14.48
C MET A 337 1.60 -16.23 13.86
N LEU A 338 2.33 -15.12 14.00
CA LEU A 338 3.72 -14.99 13.60
C LEU A 338 4.50 -14.33 14.72
N LEU A 339 5.57 -14.99 15.17
CA LEU A 339 6.52 -14.46 16.14
C LEU A 339 7.83 -14.12 15.45
N GLN A 340 8.60 -13.20 16.00
CA GLN A 340 9.98 -12.95 15.58
C GLN A 340 10.89 -12.59 16.74
N ALA A 341 12.19 -12.97 16.62
CA ALA A 341 13.24 -12.65 17.57
C ALA A 341 14.59 -12.52 16.87
N ARG A 342 15.59 -12.02 17.59
CA ARG A 342 16.93 -11.73 17.05
C ARG A 342 17.75 -12.98 16.77
N SER A 343 17.64 -14.00 17.64
CA SER A 343 18.34 -15.26 17.51
C SER A 343 17.39 -16.45 17.44
N ILE A 344 17.92 -17.61 17.12
CA ILE A 344 17.18 -18.89 17.08
C ILE A 344 16.70 -19.26 18.49
N GLU A 345 17.59 -19.11 19.48
CA GLU A 345 17.36 -19.43 20.89
C GLU A 345 16.25 -18.55 21.46
N GLU A 346 16.35 -17.22 21.29
CA GLU A 346 15.34 -16.25 21.72
C GLU A 346 14.00 -16.52 21.04
N CYS A 347 13.98 -16.85 19.75
CA CYS A 347 12.77 -17.13 19.00
C CYS A 347 12.09 -18.42 19.49
N THR A 348 12.88 -19.43 19.84
CA THR A 348 12.42 -20.70 20.39
C THR A 348 11.83 -20.50 21.79
N LEU A 349 12.54 -19.81 22.67
CA LEU A 349 12.04 -19.46 24.02
C LEU A 349 10.74 -18.68 23.96
N HIS A 350 10.67 -17.66 23.13
CA HIS A 350 9.46 -16.86 22.92
C HIS A 350 8.28 -17.74 22.40
N CYS A 351 8.56 -18.68 21.51
CA CYS A 351 7.56 -19.62 21.01
C CYS A 351 7.01 -20.48 22.15
N HIS A 352 7.87 -21.04 23.00
CA HIS A 352 7.48 -21.87 24.14
C HIS A 352 6.62 -21.06 25.14
N ILE A 353 7.02 -19.82 25.47
CA ILE A 353 6.22 -18.92 26.32
C ILE A 353 4.82 -18.71 25.74
N VAL A 354 4.73 -18.40 24.44
CA VAL A 354 3.45 -18.15 23.76
C VAL A 354 2.59 -19.41 23.79
N ILE A 355 3.14 -20.58 23.54
CA ILE A 355 2.42 -21.86 23.60
C ILE A 355 1.86 -22.09 25.01
N ILE A 356 2.69 -21.97 26.04
CA ILE A 356 2.29 -22.16 27.43
C ILE A 356 1.19 -21.18 27.84
N VAL A 357 1.32 -19.89 27.52
CA VAL A 357 0.29 -18.89 27.82
C VAL A 357 -1.02 -19.19 27.11
N PHE A 358 -1.00 -19.58 25.85
CA PHE A 358 -2.23 -19.92 25.14
C PHE A 358 -2.89 -21.17 25.73
N MET A 359 -2.11 -22.22 26.04
CA MET A 359 -2.63 -23.45 26.63
C MET A 359 -3.17 -23.21 28.04
N SER A 360 -2.50 -22.39 28.87
CA SER A 360 -2.99 -22.02 30.20
C SER A 360 -4.30 -21.20 30.17
N LEU A 361 -4.66 -20.63 29.03
CA LEU A 361 -5.92 -19.95 28.78
C LEU A 361 -6.96 -20.82 28.06
N GLY A 362 -6.68 -22.12 27.87
CA GLY A 362 -7.57 -23.11 27.27
C GLY A 362 -7.54 -23.16 25.75
N TRP A 363 -6.56 -22.56 25.09
CA TRP A 363 -6.37 -22.69 23.64
C TRP A 363 -5.54 -23.93 23.30
N SER A 364 -5.76 -24.51 22.11
CA SER A 364 -4.90 -25.55 21.57
C SER A 364 -4.42 -25.23 20.17
N PHE A 365 -3.32 -25.87 19.76
CA PHE A 365 -2.65 -25.60 18.49
C PHE A 365 -2.90 -26.71 17.47
N LYS A 366 -2.89 -26.34 16.20
CA LYS A 366 -2.92 -27.30 15.10
C LYS A 366 -1.49 -27.63 14.69
N TRP A 367 -0.84 -28.50 15.46
CA TRP A 367 0.58 -28.80 15.34
C TRP A 367 1.05 -29.08 13.90
N ALA A 368 0.26 -29.83 13.13
CA ALA A 368 0.57 -30.14 11.72
C ALA A 368 0.66 -28.88 10.80
N LYS A 369 0.24 -27.71 11.29
CA LYS A 369 0.33 -26.45 10.56
C LYS A 369 1.28 -25.43 11.21
N CYS A 370 1.69 -25.67 12.44
CA CYS A 370 2.70 -24.87 13.10
C CYS A 370 4.07 -25.12 12.46
N ASP A 371 4.83 -24.09 12.25
CA ASP A 371 6.23 -24.17 11.81
C ASP A 371 7.09 -23.73 13.00
N LEU A 372 7.55 -24.69 13.80
CA LEU A 372 8.25 -24.46 15.07
C LEU A 372 9.77 -24.21 14.89
N VAL A 373 10.28 -24.36 13.68
CA VAL A 373 11.69 -24.10 13.39
C VAL A 373 11.88 -22.62 13.06
N PRO A 374 12.71 -21.89 13.81
CA PRO A 374 13.00 -20.50 13.49
C PRO A 374 13.59 -20.31 12.10
N LYS A 375 13.01 -19.46 11.28
CA LYS A 375 13.41 -19.22 9.87
C LYS A 375 13.45 -17.76 9.53
N GLN A 376 14.37 -17.38 8.65
CA GLN A 376 14.44 -16.06 8.04
C GLN A 376 13.69 -15.99 6.70
N HIS A 377 13.34 -17.15 6.11
CA HIS A 377 12.52 -17.30 4.93
C HIS A 377 11.27 -18.10 5.31
N PHE A 378 10.11 -17.48 5.27
CA PHE A 378 8.86 -18.10 5.70
C PHE A 378 7.66 -17.63 4.87
N THR A 379 6.59 -18.42 4.91
CA THR A 379 5.32 -18.09 4.28
C THR A 379 4.32 -17.67 5.34
N HIS A 380 3.71 -16.48 5.20
CA HIS A 380 2.65 -16.00 6.09
C HIS A 380 1.60 -15.20 5.31
N LEU A 381 0.31 -15.35 5.68
CA LEU A 381 -0.85 -14.71 5.00
C LEU A 381 -0.82 -14.86 3.47
N GLY A 382 -0.18 -15.91 3.00
CA GLY A 382 -0.09 -16.26 1.58
C GLY A 382 0.93 -15.47 0.77
N PHE A 383 1.96 -14.94 1.42
CA PHE A 383 3.16 -14.36 0.83
C PHE A 383 4.40 -15.03 1.39
N ASP A 384 5.47 -15.00 0.62
CA ASP A 384 6.79 -15.44 1.03
C ASP A 384 7.59 -14.23 1.49
N PHE A 385 8.11 -14.28 2.71
CA PHE A 385 8.92 -13.23 3.35
C PHE A 385 10.36 -13.67 3.45
N ASP A 386 11.27 -12.73 3.26
CA ASP A 386 12.70 -12.90 3.45
C ASP A 386 13.20 -11.75 4.33
N THR A 387 13.56 -12.03 5.59
CA THR A 387 14.02 -11.02 6.55
C THR A 387 15.46 -10.60 6.32
N VAL A 388 16.28 -11.40 5.61
CA VAL A 388 17.65 -11.07 5.25
C VAL A 388 17.66 -10.03 4.13
N LYS A 389 16.93 -10.30 3.04
CA LYS A 389 16.81 -9.39 1.89
C LYS A 389 15.77 -8.29 2.12
N MET A 390 14.99 -8.37 3.17
CA MET A 390 13.84 -7.50 3.43
C MET A 390 12.88 -7.42 2.26
N THR A 391 12.48 -8.59 1.72
CA THR A 391 11.56 -8.68 0.58
C THR A 391 10.32 -9.50 0.91
N ILE A 392 9.20 -9.10 0.30
CA ILE A 392 7.94 -9.85 0.28
C ILE A 392 7.67 -10.29 -1.15
N SER A 393 7.33 -11.56 -1.36
CA SER A 393 7.13 -12.14 -2.68
C SER A 393 5.78 -12.87 -2.78
N CYS A 394 5.25 -12.92 -4.00
CA CYS A 394 4.07 -13.73 -4.28
C CYS A 394 4.45 -15.22 -4.36
N GLN A 395 3.68 -16.09 -3.70
CA GLN A 395 3.82 -17.53 -3.88
C GLN A 395 3.70 -17.94 -5.36
N SER A 396 4.61 -18.75 -5.84
CA SER A 396 4.69 -19.21 -7.25
C SER A 396 3.35 -19.79 -7.75
N VAL A 397 2.66 -20.57 -6.91
CA VAL A 397 1.34 -21.12 -7.24
C VAL A 397 0.29 -20.03 -7.53
N LYS A 398 0.31 -18.92 -6.78
CA LYS A 398 -0.60 -17.79 -7.01
C LYS A 398 -0.23 -17.04 -8.30
N VAL A 399 1.06 -16.87 -8.57
CA VAL A 399 1.57 -16.23 -9.79
C VAL A 399 1.14 -17.00 -11.03
N ILE A 400 1.40 -18.30 -11.07
CA ILE A 400 1.00 -19.18 -12.18
C ILE A 400 -0.51 -19.15 -12.39
N LYS A 401 -1.28 -19.23 -11.30
CA LYS A 401 -2.74 -19.21 -11.36
C LYS A 401 -3.30 -17.93 -11.94
N LEU A 402 -2.82 -16.76 -11.49
CA LEU A 402 -3.30 -15.49 -12.00
C LEU A 402 -2.88 -15.29 -13.44
N ARG A 403 -1.62 -15.61 -13.77
CA ARG A 403 -1.11 -15.57 -15.14
C ARG A 403 -1.98 -16.38 -16.11
N ASN A 404 -2.26 -17.65 -15.77
CA ASN A 404 -3.08 -18.52 -16.61
C ASN A 404 -4.51 -17.98 -16.77
N PHE A 405 -5.10 -17.42 -15.71
CA PHE A 405 -6.41 -16.78 -15.79
C PHE A 405 -6.37 -15.54 -16.72
N CYS A 406 -5.32 -14.74 -16.65
CA CYS A 406 -5.15 -13.59 -17.56
C CYS A 406 -4.92 -14.02 -19.02
N VAL A 407 -4.17 -15.10 -19.26
CA VAL A 407 -3.98 -15.68 -20.60
C VAL A 407 -5.31 -16.12 -21.19
N GLU A 408 -6.10 -16.87 -20.44
CA GLU A 408 -7.42 -17.35 -20.87
C GLU A 408 -8.35 -16.18 -21.24
N ILE A 409 -8.45 -15.16 -20.40
CA ILE A 409 -9.34 -14.03 -20.65
C ILE A 409 -8.84 -13.15 -21.79
N TYR A 410 -7.52 -12.99 -21.91
CA TYR A 410 -6.91 -12.24 -23.01
C TYR A 410 -7.22 -12.88 -24.37
N SER A 411 -7.12 -14.21 -24.50
CA SER A 411 -7.43 -14.93 -25.74
C SER A 411 -8.91 -14.86 -26.11
N LYS A 412 -9.81 -14.88 -25.10
CA LYS A 412 -11.25 -14.77 -25.32
C LYS A 412 -11.75 -13.35 -25.62
N GLY A 413 -11.02 -12.32 -25.27
CA GLY A 413 -11.41 -10.91 -25.41
C GLY A 413 -12.67 -10.49 -24.65
N LYS A 414 -13.29 -11.39 -23.88
CA LYS A 414 -14.54 -11.20 -23.14
C LYS A 414 -14.54 -11.91 -21.80
N ILE A 415 -15.30 -11.38 -20.83
CA ILE A 415 -15.35 -11.90 -19.46
C ILE A 415 -16.74 -11.64 -18.85
N THR A 416 -17.20 -12.49 -17.95
CA THR A 416 -18.43 -12.20 -17.16
C THR A 416 -18.12 -11.21 -16.04
N VAL A 417 -19.13 -10.42 -15.62
CA VAL A 417 -19.02 -9.49 -14.48
C VAL A 417 -18.45 -10.18 -13.26
N HIS A 418 -18.97 -11.37 -12.93
CA HIS A 418 -18.52 -12.15 -11.79
C HIS A 418 -17.04 -12.58 -11.89
N ASN A 419 -16.59 -13.04 -13.06
CA ASN A 419 -15.19 -13.43 -13.25
C ASN A 419 -14.26 -12.22 -13.26
N LEU A 420 -14.71 -11.05 -13.75
CA LEU A 420 -13.94 -9.81 -13.67
C LEU A 420 -13.79 -9.34 -12.22
N GLU A 421 -14.85 -9.46 -11.39
CA GLU A 421 -14.75 -9.22 -9.94
C GLU A 421 -13.72 -10.13 -9.27
N LYS A 422 -13.76 -11.44 -9.58
CA LYS A 422 -12.78 -12.41 -9.04
C LYS A 422 -11.35 -12.09 -9.47
N MET A 423 -11.16 -11.76 -10.76
CA MET A 423 -9.85 -11.45 -11.31
C MET A 423 -9.25 -10.21 -10.66
N LEU A 424 -10.03 -9.12 -10.59
CA LEU A 424 -9.61 -7.88 -9.95
C LEU A 424 -9.35 -8.05 -8.44
N GLY A 425 -10.21 -8.81 -7.74
CA GLY A 425 -9.98 -9.16 -6.34
C GLY A 425 -8.68 -9.97 -6.15
N PHE A 426 -8.36 -10.85 -7.09
CA PHE A 426 -7.11 -11.61 -7.04
C PHE A 426 -5.90 -10.71 -7.32
N MET A 427 -5.96 -9.82 -8.34
CA MET A 427 -4.92 -8.84 -8.62
C MET A 427 -4.65 -7.93 -7.42
N GLU A 428 -5.71 -7.39 -6.80
CA GLU A 428 -5.59 -6.52 -5.60
C GLU A 428 -4.99 -7.28 -4.41
N SER A 429 -5.34 -8.57 -4.24
CA SER A 429 -4.79 -9.39 -3.14
C SER A 429 -3.28 -9.62 -3.24
N LEU A 430 -2.67 -9.49 -4.42
CA LEU A 430 -1.22 -9.62 -4.63
C LEU A 430 -0.45 -8.30 -4.57
N ARG A 431 -1.15 -7.18 -4.47
CA ARG A 431 -0.57 -5.84 -4.49
C ARG A 431 0.57 -5.61 -3.48
N PRO A 432 0.56 -6.18 -2.25
CA PRO A 432 1.68 -6.02 -1.33
C PRO A 432 3.05 -6.44 -1.88
N ALA A 433 3.08 -7.43 -2.79
CA ALA A 433 4.29 -7.95 -3.40
C ALA A 433 4.43 -7.60 -4.90
N VAL A 434 3.51 -6.79 -5.45
CA VAL A 434 3.52 -6.39 -6.87
C VAL A 434 3.44 -4.86 -6.96
N PRO A 435 4.58 -4.14 -6.94
CA PRO A 435 4.61 -2.68 -6.81
C PRO A 435 3.78 -1.92 -7.86
N LEU A 436 3.75 -2.41 -9.12
CA LEU A 436 3.04 -1.74 -10.22
C LEU A 436 1.65 -2.33 -10.52
N ALA A 437 1.10 -3.18 -9.63
CA ALA A 437 -0.18 -3.85 -9.86
C ALA A 437 -1.31 -2.88 -10.23
N ALA A 438 -1.45 -1.78 -9.49
CA ALA A 438 -2.56 -0.87 -9.67
C ALA A 438 -2.52 -0.10 -11.01
N LEU A 439 -1.33 0.12 -11.55
CA LEU A 439 -1.15 0.75 -12.86
C LEU A 439 -1.78 -0.08 -14.00
N HIS A 440 -1.84 -1.40 -13.81
CA HIS A 440 -2.22 -2.37 -14.85
C HIS A 440 -3.59 -3.03 -14.63
N TYR A 441 -4.53 -2.40 -13.89
CA TYR A 441 -5.92 -2.88 -13.81
C TYR A 441 -6.98 -1.77 -13.72
N ARG A 442 -6.61 -0.49 -13.91
CA ARG A 442 -7.56 0.63 -13.78
C ARG A 442 -8.63 0.65 -14.86
N SER A 443 -8.28 0.28 -16.08
CA SER A 443 -9.24 0.16 -17.18
C SER A 443 -10.22 -0.99 -16.94
N LEU A 444 -9.72 -2.13 -16.47
CA LEU A 444 -10.54 -3.28 -16.06
C LEU A 444 -11.50 -2.89 -14.93
N GLN A 445 -11.03 -2.17 -13.90
CA GLN A 445 -11.89 -1.65 -12.81
C GLN A 445 -12.96 -0.71 -13.34
N LYS A 446 -12.61 0.20 -14.26
CA LYS A 446 -13.56 1.15 -14.86
C LYS A 446 -14.64 0.40 -15.66
N GLN A 447 -14.28 -0.60 -16.46
CA GLN A 447 -15.24 -1.43 -17.19
C GLN A 447 -16.17 -2.19 -16.23
N LEU A 448 -15.65 -2.73 -15.12
CA LEU A 448 -16.47 -3.37 -14.09
C LEU A 448 -17.45 -2.39 -13.45
N LEU A 449 -17.01 -1.18 -13.10
CA LEU A 449 -17.88 -0.15 -12.51
C LEU A 449 -19.00 0.26 -13.45
N VAL A 450 -18.70 0.42 -14.75
CA VAL A 450 -19.70 0.72 -15.77
C VAL A 450 -20.71 -0.43 -15.91
N ALA A 451 -20.22 -1.68 -15.92
CA ALA A 451 -21.08 -2.86 -16.05
C ALA A 451 -21.99 -3.10 -14.83
N LYS A 452 -21.60 -2.57 -13.65
CA LYS A 452 -22.39 -2.65 -12.41
C LYS A 452 -23.42 -1.52 -12.23
N LYS A 453 -23.41 -0.50 -13.08
CA LYS A 453 -24.47 0.52 -13.05
C LYS A 453 -25.80 -0.11 -13.46
N GLY A 454 -26.84 0.06 -12.65
CA GLY A 454 -28.15 -0.56 -12.80
C GLY A 454 -28.28 -1.92 -12.10
N ILE A 455 -29.13 -2.80 -12.64
CA ILE A 455 -29.39 -4.13 -12.06
C ILE A 455 -28.14 -5.00 -12.18
N ARG A 456 -27.73 -5.59 -11.06
CA ARG A 456 -26.58 -6.49 -11.02
C ARG A 456 -26.89 -7.83 -11.68
N ILE A 457 -26.30 -8.08 -12.84
CA ILE A 457 -26.39 -9.35 -13.54
C ILE A 457 -25.00 -10.03 -13.52
N PRO A 458 -24.74 -10.99 -12.62
CA PRO A 458 -23.41 -11.61 -12.46
C PRO A 458 -22.91 -12.31 -13.71
N ARG A 459 -23.81 -12.89 -14.51
CA ARG A 459 -23.51 -13.61 -15.76
C ARG A 459 -23.39 -12.71 -16.99
N LYS A 460 -23.66 -11.39 -16.88
CA LYS A 460 -23.49 -10.44 -17.98
C LYS A 460 -22.07 -10.51 -18.53
N ILE A 461 -21.96 -10.67 -19.84
CA ILE A 461 -20.66 -10.68 -20.55
C ILE A 461 -20.24 -9.25 -20.83
N ILE A 462 -18.95 -8.98 -20.66
CA ILE A 462 -18.27 -7.71 -20.96
C ILE A 462 -17.23 -8.01 -22.04
N PHE A 463 -17.27 -7.30 -23.16
CA PHE A 463 -16.18 -7.27 -24.14
C PHE A 463 -15.10 -6.31 -23.62
N LEU A 464 -13.85 -6.75 -23.66
CA LEU A 464 -12.72 -5.98 -23.13
C LEU A 464 -12.28 -4.92 -24.13
N SER A 465 -12.09 -3.69 -23.64
CA SER A 465 -11.52 -2.60 -24.44
C SER A 465 -10.03 -2.85 -24.73
N GLN A 466 -9.48 -2.21 -25.76
CA GLN A 466 -8.06 -2.28 -26.09
C GLN A 466 -7.17 -1.88 -24.90
N LYS A 467 -7.58 -0.88 -24.11
CA LYS A 467 -6.88 -0.48 -22.88
C LYS A 467 -6.87 -1.60 -21.84
N SER A 468 -7.99 -2.31 -21.66
CA SER A 468 -8.08 -3.46 -20.74
C SER A 468 -7.29 -4.67 -21.23
N LEU A 469 -7.25 -4.90 -22.55
CA LEU A 469 -6.40 -5.94 -23.14
C LEU A 469 -4.90 -5.61 -22.97
N ALA A 470 -4.51 -4.34 -23.10
CA ALA A 470 -3.14 -3.89 -22.83
C ALA A 470 -2.74 -4.13 -21.36
N GLU A 471 -3.65 -3.88 -20.40
CA GLU A 471 -3.43 -4.22 -18.99
C GLU A 471 -3.24 -5.74 -18.81
N LEU A 472 -4.10 -6.58 -19.40
CA LEU A 472 -3.96 -8.04 -19.34
C LEU A 472 -2.70 -8.56 -20.02
N LYS A 473 -2.20 -7.86 -21.08
CA LYS A 473 -0.93 -8.19 -21.72
C LYS A 473 0.22 -8.12 -20.71
N TRP A 474 0.24 -7.12 -19.85
CA TRP A 474 1.23 -7.00 -18.77
C TRP A 474 1.10 -8.14 -17.74
N TRP A 475 -0.12 -8.47 -17.29
CA TRP A 475 -0.38 -9.53 -16.31
C TRP A 475 -0.05 -10.94 -16.82
N LYS A 476 -0.10 -11.18 -18.13
CA LYS A 476 0.29 -12.48 -18.71
C LYS A 476 1.77 -12.56 -19.07
N SER A 477 2.48 -11.43 -19.16
CA SER A 477 3.86 -11.35 -19.64
C SER A 477 4.87 -11.87 -18.61
N PRO A 478 5.88 -12.65 -19.03
CA PRO A 478 7.03 -12.99 -18.20
C PRO A 478 7.81 -11.76 -17.74
N SER A 479 8.04 -10.78 -18.61
CA SER A 479 8.76 -9.53 -18.31
C SER A 479 7.91 -8.48 -17.54
N GLY A 480 6.60 -8.66 -17.50
CA GLY A 480 5.67 -7.83 -16.72
C GLY A 480 5.46 -8.37 -15.30
N PHE A 481 4.24 -8.88 -15.05
CA PHE A 481 3.83 -9.36 -13.73
C PHE A 481 4.78 -10.41 -13.14
N VAL A 482 5.21 -11.41 -13.94
CA VAL A 482 6.01 -12.53 -13.39
C VAL A 482 7.37 -12.05 -12.89
N ALA A 483 8.03 -11.13 -13.61
CA ALA A 483 9.30 -10.55 -13.18
C ALA A 483 9.16 -9.56 -12.00
N GLN A 484 7.95 -9.12 -11.67
CA GLN A 484 7.69 -8.09 -10.68
C GLN A 484 6.83 -8.61 -9.51
N CYS A 485 7.00 -9.88 -9.14
CA CYS A 485 6.27 -10.54 -8.07
C CYS A 485 6.92 -10.42 -6.69
N SER A 486 7.89 -9.53 -6.54
CA SER A 486 8.60 -9.26 -5.28
C SER A 486 8.73 -7.76 -5.06
N ALA A 487 8.65 -7.34 -3.81
CA ALA A 487 8.76 -5.95 -3.38
C ALA A 487 9.57 -5.84 -2.09
N PRO A 488 10.18 -4.69 -1.78
CA PRO A 488 10.70 -4.42 -0.45
C PRO A 488 9.59 -4.55 0.61
N ILE A 489 9.91 -5.13 1.77
CA ILE A 489 8.97 -5.21 2.91
C ILE A 489 8.62 -3.81 3.38
N ARG A 490 9.62 -2.94 3.54
CA ARG A 490 9.44 -1.53 3.93
C ARG A 490 9.56 -0.62 2.72
N GLU A 491 8.96 0.56 2.84
CA GLU A 491 9.22 1.62 1.89
C GLU A 491 10.69 2.03 1.97
N LEU A 492 11.30 2.25 0.80
CA LEU A 492 12.69 2.67 0.71
C LEU A 492 12.81 4.15 1.10
N GLU A 493 13.90 4.54 1.72
CA GLU A 493 14.18 5.94 1.99
C GLU A 493 14.54 6.68 0.69
N PRO A 494 13.98 7.88 0.47
CA PRO A 494 14.24 8.64 -0.73
C PRO A 494 15.68 9.15 -0.79
N THR A 495 16.35 8.92 -1.91
CA THR A 495 17.67 9.55 -2.19
C THR A 495 17.51 10.96 -2.72
N VAL A 496 16.32 11.29 -3.25
CA VAL A 496 15.97 12.63 -3.71
C VAL A 496 14.51 12.95 -3.43
N ASN A 497 14.25 14.13 -2.90
CA ASN A 497 12.91 14.69 -2.77
C ASN A 497 12.70 15.69 -3.91
N ILE A 498 11.53 15.63 -4.54
CA ILE A 498 11.08 16.56 -5.58
C ILE A 498 9.82 17.24 -5.06
N TRP A 499 9.81 18.57 -5.01
CA TRP A 499 8.65 19.39 -4.71
C TRP A 499 8.10 19.93 -6.03
N SER A 500 6.81 19.85 -6.24
CA SER A 500 6.16 20.34 -7.46
C SER A 500 4.89 21.10 -7.17
N ASP A 501 4.61 22.07 -8.03
CA ASP A 501 3.39 22.85 -8.02
C ASP A 501 3.01 23.28 -9.45
N ALA A 502 1.76 23.61 -9.67
CA ALA A 502 1.27 24.12 -10.93
C ALA A 502 0.21 25.19 -10.75
N ASN A 503 0.19 26.16 -11.65
CA ASN A 503 -0.94 27.04 -11.86
C ASN A 503 -1.53 26.84 -13.27
N LEU A 504 -2.48 27.69 -13.67
CA LEU A 504 -3.12 27.58 -14.98
C LEU A 504 -2.22 28.00 -16.15
N THR A 505 -1.08 28.65 -15.90
CA THR A 505 -0.16 29.16 -16.93
C THR A 505 1.14 28.37 -17.01
N MET A 506 1.60 27.85 -15.87
CA MET A 506 2.90 27.16 -15.82
C MET A 506 3.01 26.15 -14.69
N GLY A 507 4.00 25.27 -14.79
CA GLY A 507 4.38 24.32 -13.76
C GLY A 507 5.83 24.53 -13.34
N GLY A 508 6.10 24.27 -12.04
CA GLY A 508 7.42 24.34 -11.43
C GLY A 508 7.72 23.15 -10.56
N ALA A 509 8.97 22.77 -10.47
CA ALA A 509 9.47 21.78 -9.55
C ALA A 509 10.92 22.07 -9.15
N HIS A 510 11.30 21.65 -7.94
CA HIS A 510 12.70 21.67 -7.51
C HIS A 510 13.03 20.37 -6.77
N CYS A 511 14.30 20.05 -6.62
CA CYS A 511 14.70 18.87 -5.89
C CYS A 511 15.67 19.18 -4.74
N SER A 512 15.86 18.21 -3.84
CA SER A 512 16.76 18.33 -2.68
C SER A 512 18.24 18.57 -3.03
N ARG A 513 18.60 18.47 -4.32
CA ARG A 513 19.97 18.78 -4.81
C ARG A 513 20.11 20.22 -5.30
N GLY A 514 19.10 21.07 -5.11
CA GLY A 514 19.12 22.49 -5.51
C GLY A 514 18.79 22.75 -6.97
N THR A 515 18.59 21.73 -7.81
CA THR A 515 18.17 21.94 -9.20
C THR A 515 16.65 22.12 -9.28
N PHE A 516 16.20 22.86 -10.27
CA PHE A 516 14.78 23.12 -10.48
C PHE A 516 14.37 22.94 -11.94
N TYR A 517 13.07 22.88 -12.17
CA TYR A 517 12.39 22.81 -13.44
C TYR A 517 11.25 23.81 -13.46
N GLN A 518 11.06 24.48 -14.58
CA GLN A 518 9.97 25.41 -14.80
C GLN A 518 9.56 25.41 -16.26
N ARG A 519 8.27 25.41 -16.56
CA ARG A 519 7.76 25.46 -17.93
C ARG A 519 6.40 26.14 -18.00
N GLN A 520 6.19 27.01 -18.97
CA GLN A 520 4.88 27.47 -19.36
C GLN A 520 4.12 26.39 -20.14
N TRP A 521 2.82 26.31 -19.92
CA TRP A 521 1.97 25.41 -20.68
C TRP A 521 1.82 25.94 -22.10
N SER A 522 1.93 25.08 -23.10
CA SER A 522 1.75 25.47 -24.50
C SER A 522 0.31 25.87 -24.79
N GLN A 523 0.09 26.70 -25.80
CA GLN A 523 -1.24 27.09 -26.26
C GLN A 523 -2.14 25.88 -26.60
N LYS A 524 -1.57 24.79 -27.10
CA LYS A 524 -2.29 23.53 -27.35
C LYS A 524 -2.80 22.88 -26.07
N GLU A 525 -2.02 22.94 -25.00
CA GLU A 525 -2.41 22.41 -23.68
C GLU A 525 -3.49 23.25 -23.03
N LEU A 526 -3.37 24.58 -23.11
CA LEU A 526 -4.32 25.55 -22.54
C LEU A 526 -5.67 25.56 -23.26
N LYS A 527 -5.69 25.36 -24.59
CA LYS A 527 -6.95 25.25 -25.37
C LYS A 527 -7.85 24.10 -24.88
N LEU A 528 -7.31 23.09 -24.24
CA LEU A 528 -8.08 21.99 -23.64
C LEU A 528 -8.71 22.33 -22.29
N GLN A 529 -8.55 23.53 -21.78
CA GLN A 529 -9.01 24.02 -20.48
C GLN A 529 -8.74 22.98 -19.35
N PRO A 530 -7.48 22.62 -19.12
CA PRO A 530 -7.16 21.55 -18.19
C PRO A 530 -7.50 21.97 -16.77
N HIS A 531 -8.12 21.04 -16.01
CA HIS A 531 -8.34 21.25 -14.58
C HIS A 531 -7.01 21.29 -13.83
N ILE A 532 -6.87 22.15 -12.82
CA ILE A 532 -5.63 22.33 -12.05
C ILE A 532 -5.04 21.01 -11.55
N ASN A 533 -5.82 20.08 -11.04
CA ASN A 533 -5.32 18.77 -10.60
C ASN A 533 -4.60 17.97 -11.70
N LEU A 534 -4.90 18.21 -12.98
CA LEU A 534 -4.17 17.61 -14.10
C LEU A 534 -2.80 18.23 -14.24
N LEU A 535 -2.74 19.56 -14.17
CA LEU A 535 -1.49 20.32 -14.27
C LEU A 535 -0.55 20.02 -13.11
N GLU A 536 -1.09 19.82 -11.91
CA GLU A 536 -0.36 19.36 -10.74
C GLU A 536 0.34 17.99 -10.96
N ILE A 537 -0.40 16.99 -11.49
CA ILE A 537 0.21 15.69 -11.81
C ILE A 537 1.24 15.84 -12.92
N ARG A 538 1.00 16.73 -13.88
CA ARG A 538 1.91 17.01 -15.00
C ARG A 538 3.19 17.67 -14.54
N ALA A 539 3.13 18.69 -13.69
CA ALA A 539 4.30 19.33 -13.10
C ALA A 539 5.13 18.32 -12.31
N ALA A 540 4.47 17.47 -11.50
CA ALA A 540 5.14 16.39 -10.79
C ALA A 540 5.82 15.40 -11.75
N ARG A 541 5.19 15.06 -12.89
CA ARG A 541 5.77 14.17 -13.91
C ARG A 541 7.00 14.79 -14.57
N GLU A 542 6.90 16.02 -14.97
CA GLU A 542 7.98 16.75 -15.64
C GLU A 542 9.14 17.00 -14.66
N GLY A 543 8.84 17.26 -13.38
CA GLY A 543 9.83 17.34 -12.31
C GLY A 543 10.68 16.09 -12.13
N LEU A 544 10.24 14.90 -12.60
CA LEU A 544 11.07 13.69 -12.61
C LEU A 544 12.35 13.84 -13.45
N SER A 545 12.43 14.86 -14.30
CA SER A 545 13.65 15.19 -15.04
C SER A 545 14.83 15.58 -14.15
N LEU A 546 14.54 16.05 -12.93
CA LEU A 546 15.52 16.44 -11.92
C LEU A 546 16.17 15.24 -11.21
N ALA A 547 15.60 14.03 -11.36
CA ALA A 547 16.13 12.81 -10.79
C ALA A 547 17.09 12.10 -11.75
N ARG A 548 18.10 11.45 -11.18
CA ARG A 548 19.08 10.62 -11.90
C ARG A 548 18.61 9.16 -12.00
N PRO A 549 19.04 8.40 -13.00
CA PRO A 549 18.71 6.97 -13.06
C PRO A 549 19.09 6.23 -11.76
N ARG A 550 18.19 5.35 -11.28
CA ARG A 550 18.27 4.59 -10.02
C ARG A 550 18.00 5.39 -8.75
N ASP A 551 17.65 6.68 -8.83
CA ASP A 551 17.19 7.42 -7.65
C ASP A 551 15.90 6.81 -7.08
N ILE A 552 15.80 6.90 -5.76
CA ILE A 552 14.57 6.66 -5.01
C ILE A 552 13.93 8.03 -4.77
N VAL A 553 12.80 8.28 -5.44
CA VAL A 553 12.20 9.61 -5.53
C VAL A 553 10.94 9.70 -4.67
N ARG A 554 10.89 10.71 -3.80
CA ARG A 554 9.66 11.14 -3.14
C ARG A 554 9.16 12.42 -3.80
N ILE A 555 7.92 12.40 -4.26
CA ILE A 555 7.24 13.58 -4.80
C ILE A 555 6.47 14.25 -3.67
N ASN A 556 6.73 15.54 -3.44
CA ASN A 556 6.07 16.37 -2.44
C ASN A 556 5.20 17.38 -3.18
N LEU A 557 3.93 17.51 -2.80
CA LEU A 557 2.97 18.41 -3.45
C LEU A 557 1.83 18.78 -2.51
N ASP A 558 1.19 19.91 -2.74
CA ASP A 558 0.08 20.40 -1.93
C ASP A 558 -1.30 20.03 -2.47
N SER A 559 -1.39 19.45 -3.67
CA SER A 559 -2.62 18.93 -4.22
C SER A 559 -2.96 17.54 -3.67
N ARG A 560 -3.95 17.46 -2.76
CA ARG A 560 -4.44 16.16 -2.21
C ARG A 560 -4.93 15.21 -3.30
N THR A 561 -5.53 15.74 -4.36
CA THR A 561 -6.04 14.94 -5.47
C THR A 561 -4.89 14.37 -6.29
N ALA A 562 -3.91 15.19 -6.66
CA ALA A 562 -2.72 14.74 -7.40
C ALA A 562 -1.94 13.69 -6.59
N SER A 563 -1.64 13.97 -5.31
CA SER A 563 -1.00 13.02 -4.39
C SER A 563 -1.74 11.68 -4.33
N ALA A 564 -3.08 11.72 -4.23
CA ALA A 564 -3.87 10.49 -4.18
C ALA A 564 -3.83 9.69 -5.48
N TYR A 565 -3.82 10.34 -6.66
CA TYR A 565 -3.70 9.66 -7.95
C TYR A 565 -2.31 9.07 -8.16
N ILE A 566 -1.25 9.78 -7.77
CA ILE A 566 0.13 9.27 -7.81
C ILE A 566 0.27 8.08 -6.87
N LYS A 567 -0.09 8.22 -5.59
CA LYS A 567 -0.01 7.14 -4.58
C LYS A 567 -0.78 5.88 -4.99
N LYS A 568 -1.96 6.03 -5.59
CA LYS A 568 -2.83 4.92 -6.00
C LYS A 568 -2.52 4.40 -7.40
N GLN A 569 -1.51 4.95 -8.08
CA GLN A 569 -1.17 4.60 -9.46
C GLN A 569 -2.38 4.76 -10.40
N GLY A 570 -3.03 5.91 -10.34
CA GLY A 570 -4.23 6.21 -11.08
C GLY A 570 -5.53 6.10 -10.28
N GLY A 571 -6.65 6.15 -10.97
CA GLY A 571 -7.98 6.10 -10.38
C GLY A 571 -9.09 5.85 -11.41
N THR A 572 -10.32 5.70 -10.93
CA THR A 572 -11.48 5.38 -11.78
C THR A 572 -12.47 6.54 -11.97
N HIS A 573 -12.33 7.63 -11.19
CA HIS A 573 -13.24 8.78 -11.26
C HIS A 573 -12.98 9.64 -12.51
N SER A 574 -11.74 10.12 -12.68
CA SER A 574 -11.35 10.91 -13.84
C SER A 574 -10.44 10.10 -14.77
N SER A 575 -10.83 9.99 -16.04
CA SER A 575 -10.00 9.30 -17.05
C SER A 575 -8.77 10.11 -17.44
N VAL A 576 -8.86 11.43 -17.35
CA VAL A 576 -7.77 12.37 -17.68
C VAL A 576 -6.69 12.31 -16.61
N LEU A 577 -7.07 12.44 -15.32
CA LEU A 577 -6.12 12.31 -14.19
C LEU A 577 -5.50 10.92 -14.12
N ASN A 578 -6.29 9.87 -14.43
CA ASN A 578 -5.75 8.51 -14.50
C ASN A 578 -4.71 8.38 -15.60
N HIS A 579 -4.94 8.99 -16.76
CA HIS A 579 -3.99 8.96 -17.87
C HIS A 579 -2.67 9.64 -17.50
N GLU A 580 -2.73 10.85 -16.95
CA GLU A 580 -1.53 11.60 -16.55
C GLU A 580 -0.74 10.89 -15.45
N ALA A 581 -1.44 10.33 -14.43
CA ALA A 581 -0.80 9.51 -13.41
C ALA A 581 -0.12 8.25 -14.00
N CYS A 582 -0.73 7.63 -15.02
CA CYS A 582 -0.11 6.51 -15.73
C CYS A 582 1.13 6.95 -16.52
N LEU A 583 1.13 8.15 -17.11
CA LEU A 583 2.30 8.71 -17.79
C LEU A 583 3.44 8.96 -16.81
N LEU A 584 3.15 9.55 -15.65
CA LEU A 584 4.12 9.77 -14.57
C LEU A 584 4.81 8.46 -14.16
N TRP A 585 4.05 7.41 -13.89
CA TRP A 585 4.62 6.12 -13.52
C TRP A 585 5.42 5.46 -14.65
N LYS A 586 4.98 5.59 -15.90
CA LYS A 586 5.74 5.11 -17.07
C LYS A 586 7.04 5.86 -17.23
N GLU A 587 7.02 7.18 -17.06
CA GLU A 587 8.22 8.02 -17.09
C GLU A 587 9.21 7.59 -16.00
N ALA A 588 8.75 7.38 -14.76
CA ALA A 588 9.59 6.89 -13.69
C ALA A 588 10.24 5.52 -14.04
N VAL A 589 9.46 4.59 -14.57
CA VAL A 589 9.98 3.27 -14.99
C VAL A 589 11.00 3.41 -16.14
N SER A 590 10.72 4.24 -17.15
CA SER A 590 11.62 4.44 -18.29
C SER A 590 12.96 5.06 -17.87
N ARG A 591 12.93 5.96 -16.90
CA ARG A 591 14.12 6.57 -16.28
C ARG A 591 14.80 5.70 -15.23
N LYS A 592 14.29 4.48 -14.98
CA LYS A 592 14.79 3.57 -13.93
C LYS A 592 14.71 4.18 -12.51
N LEU A 593 13.70 5.01 -12.25
CA LEU A 593 13.44 5.61 -10.95
C LEU A 593 12.55 4.68 -10.10
N THR A 594 12.76 4.72 -8.79
CA THR A 594 11.87 4.07 -7.81
C THR A 594 11.05 5.14 -7.10
N LEU A 595 9.74 5.20 -7.35
CA LEU A 595 8.86 6.15 -6.66
C LEU A 595 8.40 5.56 -5.34
N VAL A 596 8.60 6.31 -4.26
CA VAL A 596 8.03 6.04 -2.93
C VAL A 596 6.72 6.82 -2.73
N THR A 597 6.05 6.60 -1.60
CA THR A 597 4.77 7.27 -1.30
C THR A 597 4.94 8.78 -1.36
N PRO A 598 4.15 9.49 -2.20
CA PRO A 598 4.18 10.95 -2.26
C PRO A 598 3.73 11.55 -0.92
N LEU A 599 4.34 12.65 -0.53
CA LEU A 599 3.99 13.41 0.66
C LEU A 599 3.09 14.58 0.26
N TRP A 600 1.95 14.72 0.95
CA TRP A 600 1.15 15.92 0.86
C TRP A 600 1.66 16.94 1.88
N LEU A 601 1.90 18.17 1.41
CA LEU A 601 2.33 19.30 2.21
C LEU A 601 1.26 20.40 2.23
N SER A 602 1.38 21.36 3.13
CA SER A 602 0.63 22.61 2.99
C SER A 602 1.31 23.51 1.94
N THR A 603 0.57 24.45 1.34
CA THR A 603 1.14 25.41 0.37
C THR A 603 2.29 26.20 1.00
N LYS A 604 2.23 26.50 2.31
CA LYS A 604 3.32 27.18 3.02
C LYS A 604 4.61 26.35 3.03
N ASP A 605 4.48 25.02 3.18
CA ASP A 605 5.63 24.10 3.19
C ASP A 605 6.13 23.76 1.77
N ASN A 606 5.32 24.12 0.72
CA ASN A 606 5.66 23.96 -0.69
C ASN A 606 6.06 25.29 -1.36
N ALA A 607 6.46 26.30 -0.57
CA ALA A 607 6.62 27.69 -0.99
C ALA A 607 7.53 27.88 -2.22
N MET A 608 8.63 27.14 -2.33
CA MET A 608 9.55 27.27 -3.48
C MET A 608 8.93 26.73 -4.77
N ALA A 609 8.19 25.62 -4.70
CA ALA A 609 7.51 25.09 -5.89
C ALA A 609 6.33 25.99 -6.30
N ASP A 610 5.56 26.54 -5.33
CA ASP A 610 4.53 27.54 -5.56
C ASP A 610 5.11 28.82 -6.21
N PHE A 611 6.27 29.29 -5.72
CA PHE A 611 6.98 30.40 -6.36
C PHE A 611 7.35 30.08 -7.81
N LEU A 612 7.94 28.92 -8.07
CA LEU A 612 8.33 28.48 -9.42
C LEU A 612 7.14 28.30 -10.36
N SER A 613 5.97 27.96 -9.86
CA SER A 613 4.75 27.82 -10.66
C SER A 613 4.09 29.17 -11.00
N ARG A 614 4.35 30.24 -10.23
CA ARG A 614 3.70 31.55 -10.37
C ARG A 614 4.58 32.60 -11.02
N HIS A 615 5.87 32.52 -10.77
CA HIS A 615 6.82 33.53 -11.22
C HIS A 615 7.70 32.91 -12.30
N GLN A 616 7.50 33.33 -13.55
CA GLN A 616 8.49 33.04 -14.57
C GLN A 616 9.80 33.60 -14.08
N LEU A 617 10.78 32.72 -13.83
CA LEU A 617 12.15 33.16 -13.75
C LEU A 617 12.51 33.62 -15.16
N VAL A 618 12.25 34.88 -15.41
CA VAL A 618 12.69 35.54 -16.64
C VAL A 618 14.21 35.48 -16.57
N GLN A 619 14.81 34.80 -17.51
CA GLN A 619 16.24 34.83 -17.71
C GLN A 619 16.59 36.27 -18.12
N TRP A 620 16.92 37.06 -17.12
CA TRP A 620 17.46 38.37 -17.33
C TRP A 620 18.92 38.20 -17.68
N GLU A 621 19.19 37.86 -18.95
CA GLU A 621 20.55 37.85 -19.44
C GLU A 621 20.90 39.31 -19.82
N PHE A 622 21.57 39.97 -18.93
CA PHE A 622 22.15 41.25 -19.11
C PHE A 622 23.62 41.25 -18.69
N MET A 623 24.40 42.09 -19.29
CA MET A 623 25.82 42.23 -19.01
C MET A 623 26.14 43.68 -18.70
N LEU A 624 27.16 43.89 -17.86
CA LEU A 624 27.76 45.21 -17.63
C LEU A 624 28.47 45.65 -18.90
N SER A 625 28.46 46.98 -19.21
CA SER A 625 29.27 47.49 -20.33
C SER A 625 30.76 47.26 -20.08
N ASP A 626 31.53 47.08 -21.14
CA ASP A 626 32.94 46.77 -21.02
C ASP A 626 33.76 47.89 -20.37
N ASP A 627 33.40 49.15 -20.68
CA ASP A 627 34.04 50.36 -20.07
C ASP A 627 33.82 50.38 -18.56
N VAL A 628 32.63 50.08 -18.07
CA VAL A 628 32.32 50.04 -16.63
C VAL A 628 32.93 48.80 -15.95
N PHE A 629 32.97 47.68 -16.66
CA PHE A 629 33.65 46.49 -16.18
C PHE A 629 35.15 46.80 -15.94
N GLN A 630 35.83 47.42 -16.92
CA GLN A 630 37.23 47.78 -16.77
C GLN A 630 37.42 48.80 -15.64
N LEU A 631 36.59 49.84 -15.59
CA LEU A 631 36.61 50.86 -14.51
C LEU A 631 36.55 50.19 -13.10
N VAL A 632 35.72 49.17 -12.94
CA VAL A 632 35.58 48.42 -11.67
C VAL A 632 36.85 47.65 -11.34
N LEU A 633 37.48 46.99 -12.32
CA LEU A 633 38.73 46.27 -12.13
C LEU A 633 39.89 47.17 -11.77
N ASP A 634 40.01 48.33 -12.46
CA ASP A 634 41.05 49.34 -12.22
C ASP A 634 40.89 49.98 -10.82
N ASN A 635 39.66 50.27 -10.39
CA ASN A 635 39.39 50.90 -9.10
C ASN A 635 39.78 49.95 -7.91
N PHE A 636 39.57 48.66 -8.03
CA PHE A 636 39.83 47.72 -6.98
C PHE A 636 41.20 46.99 -7.13
N HIS A 637 41.94 47.30 -8.19
CA HIS A 637 43.23 46.67 -8.52
C HIS A 637 43.16 45.11 -8.47
N ILE A 638 42.10 44.56 -9.10
CA ILE A 638 41.84 43.10 -9.11
C ILE A 638 41.83 42.55 -10.55
N SER A 639 42.37 41.35 -10.72
CA SER A 639 42.42 40.66 -12.02
C SER A 639 41.69 39.33 -11.93
N PRO A 640 40.33 39.32 -11.96
CA PRO A 640 39.56 38.11 -11.78
C PRO A 640 39.82 37.13 -12.92
N THR A 641 39.90 35.84 -12.58
CA THR A 641 40.20 34.75 -13.51
C THR A 641 38.94 34.00 -13.93
N LEU A 642 37.80 34.22 -13.24
CA LEU A 642 36.58 33.47 -13.40
C LEU A 642 35.34 34.41 -13.36
N ASP A 643 34.49 34.33 -14.36
CA ASP A 643 33.16 34.96 -14.35
C ASP A 643 32.11 33.95 -13.88
N VAL A 644 31.61 34.19 -12.67
CA VAL A 644 30.87 33.14 -11.93
C VAL A 644 29.41 33.01 -12.37
N PHE A 645 28.76 34.10 -12.80
CA PHE A 645 27.35 34.11 -13.19
C PHE A 645 27.18 34.63 -14.63
N ALA A 646 27.64 33.86 -15.59
CA ALA A 646 27.63 34.25 -16.99
C ALA A 646 26.95 33.19 -17.88
N SER A 647 26.66 33.60 -19.08
CA SER A 647 26.37 32.73 -20.23
C SER A 647 27.41 32.97 -21.32
N ARG A 648 27.37 32.20 -22.40
CA ARG A 648 28.21 32.44 -23.59
C ARG A 648 28.09 33.89 -24.10
N ASP A 649 26.89 34.44 -23.99
CA ASP A 649 26.55 35.77 -24.54
C ASP A 649 26.79 36.93 -23.56
N THR A 650 26.94 36.65 -22.27
CA THR A 650 27.10 37.65 -21.19
C THR A 650 28.46 37.65 -20.51
N LYS A 651 29.32 36.68 -20.82
CA LYS A 651 30.62 36.53 -20.19
C LYS A 651 31.54 37.72 -20.40
N LYS A 652 32.19 38.16 -19.33
CA LYS A 652 33.23 39.19 -19.34
C LYS A 652 34.63 38.57 -19.38
N LEU A 653 34.76 37.32 -19.00
CA LEU A 653 36.02 36.59 -18.96
C LEU A 653 35.97 35.34 -19.82
N THR A 654 37.12 34.88 -20.28
CA THR A 654 37.22 33.65 -21.09
C THR A 654 36.78 32.41 -20.31
N ARG A 655 37.10 32.35 -19.01
CA ARG A 655 36.65 31.32 -18.09
C ARG A 655 35.40 31.80 -17.38
N TYR A 656 34.30 31.01 -17.49
CA TYR A 656 33.01 31.37 -16.90
C TYR A 656 32.22 30.15 -16.48
N MET A 657 31.33 30.32 -15.52
CA MET A 657 30.36 29.33 -15.11
C MET A 657 28.97 29.69 -15.66
N SER A 658 28.31 28.71 -16.25
CA SER A 658 27.00 28.92 -16.84
C SER A 658 25.91 28.19 -16.08
N TRP A 659 24.73 28.80 -16.04
CA TRP A 659 23.52 28.14 -15.59
C TRP A 659 23.04 27.07 -16.58
N TYR A 660 23.31 27.29 -17.87
CA TYR A 660 22.93 26.38 -18.95
C TYR A 660 23.98 25.30 -19.19
N PRO A 661 23.59 24.17 -19.79
CA PRO A 661 24.55 23.24 -20.35
C PRO A 661 25.30 23.94 -21.49
N ASP A 662 26.51 24.41 -21.20
CA ASP A 662 27.40 25.04 -22.18
C ASP A 662 28.73 24.29 -22.19
N PRO A 663 29.14 23.71 -23.34
CA PRO A 663 30.40 22.97 -23.43
C PRO A 663 31.65 23.84 -23.22
N GLU A 664 31.56 25.18 -23.39
CA GLU A 664 32.66 26.12 -23.20
C GLU A 664 32.75 26.63 -21.76
N ALA A 665 31.68 26.47 -20.96
CA ALA A 665 31.71 26.88 -19.57
C ALA A 665 32.55 25.90 -18.72
N VAL A 666 33.31 26.45 -17.75
CA VAL A 666 34.12 25.67 -16.81
C VAL A 666 33.25 24.73 -15.97
N ALA A 667 32.08 25.20 -15.58
CA ALA A 667 31.13 24.40 -14.81
C ALA A 667 29.69 24.87 -15.03
N ARG A 668 28.74 24.01 -14.66
CA ARG A 668 27.33 24.34 -14.60
C ARG A 668 26.89 24.52 -13.14
N ASP A 669 26.16 25.60 -12.85
CA ASP A 669 25.69 25.98 -11.51
C ASP A 669 26.82 26.43 -10.56
N ALA A 670 27.11 27.72 -10.59
CA ALA A 670 28.14 28.38 -9.84
C ALA A 670 28.12 28.12 -8.33
N LEU A 671 26.95 27.86 -7.74
CA LEU A 671 26.83 27.60 -6.29
C LEU A 671 27.29 26.20 -5.88
N LEU A 672 27.41 25.28 -6.82
CA LEU A 672 27.81 23.89 -6.58
C LEU A 672 29.31 23.61 -6.78
N HIS A 673 30.04 24.55 -7.41
CA HIS A 673 31.47 24.39 -7.76
C HIS A 673 32.32 25.42 -7.03
N PRO A 674 33.59 25.11 -6.72
CA PRO A 674 34.50 26.08 -6.15
C PRO A 674 34.76 27.25 -7.11
N TRP A 675 34.92 28.45 -6.57
CA TRP A 675 35.29 29.63 -7.33
C TRP A 675 36.81 29.85 -7.26
N ASP A 676 37.37 30.53 -8.24
CA ASP A 676 38.79 30.92 -8.21
C ASP A 676 39.01 31.94 -7.09
N GLN A 677 40.26 32.06 -6.61
CA GLN A 677 40.61 32.97 -5.53
C GLN A 677 40.29 34.45 -5.85
N GLU A 678 40.36 34.83 -7.12
CA GLU A 678 39.86 36.11 -7.60
C GLU A 678 38.79 35.87 -8.66
N SER A 679 37.56 36.24 -8.35
CA SER A 679 36.40 36.00 -9.24
C SER A 679 35.58 37.27 -9.43
N TYR A 680 35.01 37.38 -10.62
CA TYR A 680 33.97 38.40 -10.94
C TYR A 680 32.59 37.77 -10.73
N VAL A 681 31.74 38.45 -10.00
CA VAL A 681 30.44 37.90 -9.53
C VAL A 681 29.35 38.91 -9.80
N PHE A 682 28.45 38.63 -10.74
CA PHE A 682 27.24 39.41 -10.97
C PHE A 682 26.01 38.52 -10.88
N PRO A 683 25.57 38.18 -9.67
CA PRO A 683 24.53 37.18 -9.44
C PRO A 683 23.14 37.81 -9.69
N PRO A 684 22.15 37.00 -10.12
CA PRO A 684 20.76 37.35 -9.99
C PRO A 684 20.40 37.72 -8.55
N VAL A 685 19.57 38.77 -8.35
CA VAL A 685 19.22 39.31 -7.03
C VAL A 685 18.83 38.21 -5.99
N PRO A 686 18.03 37.18 -6.34
CA PRO A 686 17.69 36.11 -5.40
C PRO A 686 18.89 35.25 -4.94
N LEU A 687 20.01 35.31 -5.65
CA LEU A 687 21.21 34.52 -5.35
C LEU A 687 22.27 35.32 -4.59
N ILE A 688 22.11 36.63 -4.40
CA ILE A 688 23.08 37.49 -3.72
C ILE A 688 23.43 36.92 -2.34
N LEU A 689 22.46 36.62 -1.49
CA LEU A 689 22.70 36.09 -0.15
C LEU A 689 23.49 34.77 -0.17
N LYS A 690 23.15 33.87 -1.08
CA LYS A 690 23.85 32.57 -1.21
C LYS A 690 25.28 32.75 -1.71
N SER A 691 25.49 33.71 -2.60
CA SER A 691 26.81 34.07 -3.08
C SER A 691 27.70 34.63 -1.95
N LEU A 692 27.16 35.53 -1.12
CA LEU A 692 27.90 36.06 0.06
C LEU A 692 28.24 34.96 1.06
N GLN A 693 27.31 34.05 1.38
CA GLN A 693 27.57 32.90 2.25
C GLN A 693 28.65 31.96 1.68
N LYS A 694 28.72 31.85 0.36
CA LYS A 694 29.76 31.07 -0.30
C LYS A 694 31.12 31.76 -0.23
N ILE A 695 31.20 33.07 -0.46
CA ILE A 695 32.42 33.88 -0.33
C ILE A 695 32.96 33.76 1.09
N GLU A 696 32.11 33.90 2.10
CA GLU A 696 32.49 33.77 3.52
C GLU A 696 33.03 32.36 3.83
N ARG A 697 32.35 31.33 3.36
CA ARG A 697 32.73 29.93 3.63
C ARG A 697 34.03 29.52 2.93
N GLU A 698 34.21 29.96 1.67
CA GLU A 698 35.35 29.55 0.84
C GLU A 698 36.55 30.51 0.98
N LYS A 699 36.37 31.62 1.73
CA LYS A 699 37.43 32.65 2.00
C LYS A 699 38.05 33.20 0.71
N ILE A 700 37.27 33.37 -0.32
CA ILE A 700 37.70 33.87 -1.62
C ILE A 700 37.56 35.37 -1.71
N ARG A 701 38.35 36.00 -2.57
CA ARG A 701 38.37 37.42 -2.88
C ARG A 701 37.58 37.67 -4.16
N VAL A 702 36.55 38.52 -4.16
CA VAL A 702 35.69 38.74 -5.32
C VAL A 702 35.37 40.20 -5.53
N VAL A 703 35.18 40.56 -6.80
CA VAL A 703 34.47 41.78 -7.16
C VAL A 703 33.03 41.42 -7.49
N MET A 704 32.07 42.00 -6.76
CA MET A 704 30.65 41.72 -6.94
C MET A 704 29.88 42.97 -7.37
N ILE A 705 29.01 42.83 -8.39
CA ILE A 705 28.09 43.89 -8.81
C ILE A 705 26.69 43.57 -8.22
N LEU A 706 26.11 44.54 -7.55
CA LEU A 706 24.79 44.38 -6.93
C LEU A 706 24.07 45.72 -6.71
N PRO A 707 22.73 45.71 -6.51
CA PRO A 707 22.03 46.93 -6.16
C PRO A 707 22.30 47.33 -4.70
N LYS A 708 22.44 48.64 -4.43
CA LYS A 708 22.61 49.16 -3.08
C LYS A 708 21.24 49.28 -2.40
N TRP A 709 20.75 48.19 -1.83
CA TRP A 709 19.50 48.14 -1.11
C TRP A 709 19.69 47.88 0.38
N PRO A 710 19.89 48.96 1.21
CA PRO A 710 20.19 48.80 2.63
C PRO A 710 19.13 48.06 3.45
N SER A 711 17.86 47.99 2.95
CA SER A 711 16.79 47.22 3.59
C SER A 711 16.78 45.76 3.24
N ALA A 712 17.61 45.33 2.30
CA ALA A 712 17.67 43.91 1.92
C ALA A 712 18.40 43.07 2.98
N ILE A 713 17.92 41.89 3.23
CA ILE A 713 18.44 40.96 4.25
C ILE A 713 19.95 40.66 4.09
N TRP A 714 20.47 40.75 2.90
CA TRP A 714 21.84 40.43 2.56
C TRP A 714 22.78 41.66 2.69
N TRP A 715 22.27 42.91 2.92
CA TRP A 715 23.06 44.13 2.90
C TRP A 715 24.07 44.20 4.06
N THR A 716 23.68 43.80 5.25
CA THR A 716 24.60 43.72 6.41
C THR A 716 25.72 42.73 6.17
N HIS A 717 25.46 41.67 5.44
CA HIS A 717 26.47 40.67 5.07
C HIS A 717 27.47 41.22 4.06
N VAL A 718 27.01 42.06 3.09
CA VAL A 718 27.95 42.83 2.22
C VAL A 718 28.88 43.69 3.05
N GLN A 719 28.35 44.42 4.03
CA GLN A 719 29.13 45.35 4.84
C GLN A 719 30.19 44.62 5.69
N SER A 720 29.90 43.41 6.18
CA SER A 720 30.88 42.63 6.97
C SER A 720 32.06 42.10 6.15
N LEU A 721 31.84 41.88 4.82
CA LEU A 721 32.84 41.33 3.93
C LEU A 721 33.64 42.39 3.12
N LEU A 722 33.32 43.69 3.23
CA LEU A 722 33.95 44.75 2.46
C LEU A 722 35.47 44.81 2.75
N LEU A 723 36.26 44.82 1.67
CA LEU A 723 37.68 45.11 1.70
C LEU A 723 37.93 46.62 1.46
N ASP A 724 37.26 47.19 0.45
CA ASP A 724 37.45 48.55 -0.02
C ASP A 724 36.12 49.33 0.05
N PRO A 725 36.17 50.71 -0.05
CA PRO A 725 34.96 51.49 -0.14
C PRO A 725 34.07 51.07 -1.32
N ILE A 726 32.74 51.15 -1.12
CA ILE A 726 31.76 50.86 -2.15
C ILE A 726 31.89 51.80 -3.32
N LEU A 727 32.08 51.30 -4.53
CA LEU A 727 32.13 52.08 -5.76
C LEU A 727 30.71 52.25 -6.32
N PRO A 728 30.17 53.47 -6.31
CA PRO A 728 28.88 53.72 -6.97
C PRO A 728 29.05 53.64 -8.50
N LEU A 729 28.11 52.96 -9.16
CA LEU A 729 28.06 52.86 -10.60
C LEU A 729 26.96 53.77 -11.18
N PRO A 730 27.09 54.22 -12.46
CA PRO A 730 26.03 54.95 -13.12
C PRO A 730 24.72 54.14 -13.15
N SER A 731 23.58 54.76 -13.50
CA SER A 731 22.28 54.09 -13.55
C SER A 731 22.35 52.81 -14.37
N TYR A 732 21.74 51.74 -13.86
CA TYR A 732 21.69 50.43 -14.54
C TYR A 732 21.20 50.55 -16.00
N LYS A 733 20.36 51.51 -16.31
CA LYS A 733 19.85 51.74 -17.67
C LYS A 733 20.94 52.14 -18.67
N THR A 734 22.01 52.76 -18.22
CA THR A 734 23.13 53.21 -19.05
C THR A 734 24.27 52.20 -19.10
N VAL A 735 24.45 51.41 -18.07
CA VAL A 735 25.62 50.52 -17.93
C VAL A 735 25.30 49.03 -18.15
N LEU A 736 24.02 48.65 -18.22
CA LEU A 736 23.62 47.26 -18.49
C LEU A 736 23.03 47.14 -19.90
N THR A 737 23.41 46.09 -20.59
CA THR A 737 22.86 45.73 -21.90
C THR A 737 22.14 44.39 -21.80
N MET A 738 20.91 44.33 -22.29
CA MET A 738 20.15 43.04 -22.41
C MET A 738 20.59 42.28 -23.64
N VAL A 739 20.82 40.98 -23.49
CA VAL A 739 21.04 40.10 -24.64
C VAL A 739 19.79 40.03 -25.50
N ASP A 740 18.62 39.86 -24.90
CA ASP A 740 17.33 39.99 -25.60
C ASP A 740 16.81 41.44 -25.51
N ARG A 741 17.09 42.22 -26.55
CA ARG A 741 16.68 43.64 -26.64
C ARG A 741 15.16 43.90 -26.63
N SER A 742 14.34 42.84 -26.74
CA SER A 742 12.88 42.94 -26.61
C SER A 742 12.40 42.99 -25.18
N LYS A 743 13.26 42.75 -24.21
CA LYS A 743 12.95 42.74 -22.77
C LYS A 743 13.45 44.01 -22.08
N ASN A 744 12.73 44.42 -21.06
CA ASN A 744 13.12 45.54 -20.22
C ASN A 744 14.11 45.08 -19.16
N LEU A 745 15.12 45.90 -18.86
CA LEU A 745 16.02 45.68 -17.73
C LEU A 745 15.26 45.64 -16.40
N PRO A 746 15.65 44.78 -15.44
CA PRO A 746 15.10 44.82 -14.10
C PRO A 746 15.49 46.13 -13.41
N TYR A 747 14.72 46.58 -12.43
CA TYR A 747 15.08 47.72 -11.61
C TYR A 747 16.23 47.34 -10.66
N LEU A 748 17.41 47.93 -10.80
CA LEU A 748 18.59 47.64 -10.00
C LEU A 748 19.27 48.88 -9.41
N ASP A 749 18.63 50.08 -9.51
CA ASP A 749 19.23 51.31 -8.96
C ASP A 749 19.12 51.41 -7.42
N PRO A 750 20.08 52.05 -6.79
CA PRO A 750 21.39 52.36 -7.34
C PRO A 750 22.27 51.12 -7.44
N LEU A 751 22.99 50.97 -8.56
CA LEU A 751 23.92 49.87 -8.77
C LEU A 751 25.27 50.21 -8.20
N VAL A 752 25.95 49.24 -7.57
CA VAL A 752 27.28 49.44 -7.01
C VAL A 752 28.18 48.24 -7.31
N ALA A 753 29.49 48.49 -7.35
CA ALA A 753 30.50 47.47 -7.27
C ALA A 753 31.09 47.43 -5.86
N VAL A 754 31.34 46.23 -5.38
CA VAL A 754 31.94 45.97 -4.05
C VAL A 754 33.05 44.94 -4.16
N HIS A 755 34.10 45.17 -3.42
CA HIS A 755 35.23 44.24 -3.28
C HIS A 755 35.11 43.54 -1.95
N LEU A 756 35.00 42.21 -1.99
CA LEU A 756 34.61 41.40 -0.85
C LEU A 756 35.62 40.27 -0.57
N GLN A 757 35.90 40.04 0.72
CA GLN A 757 36.62 38.86 1.21
C GLN A 757 36.24 38.61 2.66
N ASN A 758 36.26 37.38 3.10
CA ASN A 758 36.18 37.07 4.52
C ASN A 758 37.54 37.45 5.19
N LYS A 759 37.51 38.33 6.19
CA LYS A 759 38.65 38.85 6.92
C LYS A 759 39.11 37.95 8.06
N ILE A 760 38.40 36.87 8.35
CA ILE A 760 38.62 35.96 9.47
C ILE A 760 39.25 34.65 8.99
#